data_5b1796076a9492a033fce877a9a0453f
#
_entry.id   5b1796076a9492a033fce877a9a0453f
#
_cell.length_a   1.000
_cell.length_b   1.000
_cell.length_c   1.000
_cell.angle_alpha   90.00
_cell.angle_beta   90.00
_cell.angle_gamma   90.00
#
_symmetry.space_group_name_H-M   'P 1'
#
loop_
_entity.id
_entity.type
_entity.pdbx_description
1 polymer ?
#
loop_
_entity_poly.entity_id
_entity_poly.type
_entity_poly.pdbx_seq_one_letter_code
_entity_poly.pdbx_strand_id
1 'polypeptide(L)'
;MRTIVTILWMLVVTMGIQAQTISGKLVDEKNAPLAYANIVLQQTDSTFVTGTTSDEKGGFRLSKVSEGHYRLVISILGYQTMYIDLEGFARSTNLGVFTLKDASQQLGEVTVTANGMVGTVDKKLVFPTTQQIKASANGVDLLGNLMLPRLSINPISNEIGTTDGGSVQFAINGRKASQQEVTALQPSDILRVELLEDPGLRYGDVAVVVNYVVKHHDTGGSFGYNGEQSTKSGWGKHNANGKLNFGKSEMSFYYSNRLTYFNEYWFDREEAFRFEDGKEYHRSQHTETDGEKRFTESAGLTYNLQDDNRYMLNVSAQLDHNLDPNKRFYGELYTKEYPDLVTYRHQSEHRRSLRPSLDIYYQRNLKHKQFIAFNAVGTYIDTKNRSTYAEYLNDEAVVDYTSGVEGKKYSLIVEGIYEKRFANNGRLTAGFTHTQGYTDNVYGGTLDYHTKMKSATTYGYAQYRGKWKKLSYNLGLGFTRSWFHQEQEESYDSWTFNPRFSLSYKMNKHWSASLQGRISTTNPSLAELSAVDQLIDSLQIERGNPNLKPGYNYSVNVRLNYSKGKWNVGLYGNYTLWDNVIISHIHPENNKFVLGYANHPSAQRLNSGVEVRVGPFWKKLILAGGIHASQNWSHGVDYKHTHHSIGWQLGVNFMHKNFSAMFMYENQPDFFFGEYMSRSDKAHLIDLRYKLKNLNIGMRMYNPFQSDYADVQKNVNRYVSYREEMHTDDVARMITVSLSWNFSFGRDYQSKSKRTSNSDTDSGVM
;
A
#
# COMPACT_ATOMS: atom_id res chain seq x y z
N MET A 1 3.92 39.32 25.00
CA MET A 1 4.95 38.28 25.05
C MET A 1 5.33 37.81 26.47
N ARG A 2 5.31 38.66 27.51
CA ARG A 2 5.61 38.21 28.89
C ARG A 2 4.55 37.26 29.50
N THR A 3 3.30 37.41 29.16
CA THR A 3 2.19 36.57 29.70
C THR A 3 2.16 35.15 29.14
N ILE A 4 2.59 34.92 27.90
CA ILE A 4 2.66 33.61 27.25
C ILE A 4 3.83 32.78 27.81
N VAL A 5 4.95 33.43 28.15
CA VAL A 5 6.11 32.77 28.75
C VAL A 5 5.82 32.31 30.18
N THR A 6 5.02 33.05 30.93
CA THR A 6 4.63 32.70 32.32
C THR A 6 3.62 31.52 32.32
N ILE A 7 2.74 31.42 31.35
CA ILE A 7 1.83 30.26 31.20
C ILE A 7 2.60 29.01 30.77
N LEU A 8 3.61 29.14 29.92
CA LEU A 8 4.50 28.01 29.54
C LEU A 8 5.35 27.53 30.71
N TRP A 9 5.75 28.42 31.64
CA TRP A 9 6.52 28.04 32.82
C TRP A 9 5.66 27.38 33.92
N MET A 10 4.40 27.75 34.07
CA MET A 10 3.45 27.10 34.98
C MET A 10 3.04 25.69 34.55
N LEU A 11 3.16 25.35 33.26
CA LEU A 11 2.87 24.00 32.73
C LEU A 11 4.04 23.01 32.93
N VAL A 12 5.20 23.46 33.38
CA VAL A 12 6.40 22.62 33.59
C VAL A 12 6.51 22.10 35.03
N VAL A 13 5.70 22.60 35.97
CA VAL A 13 5.73 22.17 37.37
C VAL A 13 4.49 21.35 37.67
N THR A 14 4.41 20.12 37.17
CA THR A 14 3.47 19.13 37.70
C THR A 14 4.06 17.75 37.75
N MET A 15 4.26 17.30 38.96
CA MET A 15 4.27 15.95 39.50
C MET A 15 5.10 14.91 38.72
N GLY A 16 6.26 14.61 39.27
CA GLY A 16 6.96 13.34 39.04
C GLY A 16 6.11 12.16 39.48
N ILE A 17 5.18 11.73 38.63
CA ILE A 17 4.62 10.39 38.73
C ILE A 17 5.74 9.45 38.35
N GLN A 18 6.34 8.78 39.35
CA GLN A 18 7.33 7.74 39.13
C GLN A 18 6.66 6.62 38.32
N ALA A 19 6.92 6.58 37.03
CA ALA A 19 6.43 5.54 36.13
C ALA A 19 7.10 4.22 36.52
N GLN A 20 6.33 3.33 37.07
CA GLN A 20 6.80 2.01 37.53
C GLN A 20 7.14 1.15 36.30
N THR A 21 8.11 0.28 36.47
CA THR A 21 8.59 -0.63 35.44
C THR A 21 8.51 -2.06 35.93
N ILE A 22 7.89 -2.94 35.15
CA ILE A 22 7.95 -4.39 35.36
C ILE A 22 8.98 -4.93 34.36
N SER A 23 9.93 -5.71 34.84
CA SER A 23 10.95 -6.34 34.00
C SER A 23 11.15 -7.80 34.41
N GLY A 24 11.70 -8.60 33.52
CA GLY A 24 12.02 -9.99 33.74
C GLY A 24 12.79 -10.57 32.57
N LYS A 25 13.11 -11.87 32.66
CA LYS A 25 13.81 -12.61 31.62
C LYS A 25 13.09 -13.93 31.35
N LEU A 26 13.02 -14.33 30.09
CA LEU A 26 12.39 -15.57 29.64
C LEU A 26 13.45 -16.55 29.17
N VAL A 27 13.38 -17.78 29.61
CA VAL A 27 14.24 -18.90 29.19
C VAL A 27 13.40 -20.15 28.94
N ASP A 28 13.94 -21.10 28.20
CA ASP A 28 13.37 -22.44 28.04
C ASP A 28 13.84 -23.37 29.18
N GLU A 29 13.40 -24.61 29.15
CA GLU A 29 13.80 -25.65 30.15
C GLU A 29 15.32 -26.01 30.10
N LYS A 30 16.01 -25.57 29.05
CA LYS A 30 17.46 -25.73 28.87
C LYS A 30 18.24 -24.45 29.17
N ASN A 31 17.59 -23.45 29.84
CA ASN A 31 18.12 -22.11 30.10
C ASN A 31 18.52 -21.30 28.85
N ALA A 32 18.07 -21.67 27.65
CA ALA A 32 18.26 -20.84 26.46
C ALA A 32 17.29 -19.64 26.48
N PRO A 33 17.74 -18.42 26.11
CA PRO A 33 16.89 -17.23 26.15
C PRO A 33 15.80 -17.28 25.09
N LEU A 34 14.56 -16.98 25.50
CA LEU A 34 13.39 -16.93 24.63
C LEU A 34 13.20 -15.51 24.11
N ALA A 35 13.66 -15.27 22.88
CA ALA A 35 13.54 -13.98 22.21
C ALA A 35 12.17 -13.81 21.54
N TYR A 36 11.66 -12.56 21.53
CA TYR A 36 10.44 -12.16 20.83
C TYR A 36 9.15 -12.82 21.34
N ALA A 37 9.15 -13.34 22.56
CA ALA A 37 7.92 -13.74 23.24
C ALA A 37 6.99 -12.54 23.41
N ASN A 38 5.68 -12.75 23.33
CA ASN A 38 4.69 -11.73 23.61
C ASN A 38 4.47 -11.66 25.13
N ILE A 39 4.62 -10.47 25.69
CA ILE A 39 4.37 -10.18 27.10
C ILE A 39 3.25 -9.16 27.17
N VAL A 40 2.11 -9.55 27.71
CA VAL A 40 0.90 -8.74 27.80
C VAL A 40 0.51 -8.58 29.26
N LEU A 41 0.33 -7.35 29.71
CA LEU A 41 -0.23 -7.03 31.01
C LEU A 41 -1.71 -6.70 30.83
N GLN A 42 -2.56 -7.38 31.60
CA GLN A 42 -4.01 -7.19 31.59
C GLN A 42 -4.56 -7.06 33.03
N GLN A 43 -5.73 -6.46 33.15
CA GLN A 43 -6.46 -6.49 34.43
C GLN A 43 -7.00 -7.89 34.69
N THR A 44 -7.45 -8.16 35.91
CA THR A 44 -8.02 -9.46 36.29
C THR A 44 -9.26 -9.85 35.48
N ASP A 45 -9.97 -8.89 34.90
CA ASP A 45 -11.08 -9.08 33.95
C ASP A 45 -10.63 -9.31 32.51
N SER A 46 -9.31 -9.49 32.28
CA SER A 46 -8.66 -9.63 30.98
C SER A 46 -8.68 -8.37 30.10
N THR A 47 -8.91 -7.18 30.68
CA THR A 47 -8.77 -5.92 29.97
C THR A 47 -7.28 -5.59 29.77
N PHE A 48 -6.88 -5.28 28.54
CA PHE A 48 -5.49 -4.97 28.20
C PHE A 48 -5.02 -3.67 28.84
N VAL A 49 -3.83 -3.70 29.41
CA VAL A 49 -3.17 -2.55 30.03
C VAL A 49 -1.97 -2.08 29.20
N THR A 50 -1.03 -2.97 28.94
CA THR A 50 0.16 -2.70 28.10
C THR A 50 0.77 -4.03 27.63
N GLY A 51 1.69 -3.97 26.65
CA GLY A 51 2.40 -5.15 26.17
C GLY A 51 3.78 -4.80 25.61
N THR A 52 4.64 -5.79 25.51
CA THR A 52 5.98 -5.71 24.94
C THR A 52 6.37 -7.07 24.37
N THR A 53 7.57 -7.15 23.80
CA THR A 53 8.19 -8.42 23.41
C THR A 53 9.52 -8.58 24.15
N SER A 54 9.93 -9.84 24.40
CA SER A 54 11.27 -10.09 24.91
C SER A 54 12.33 -9.74 23.85
N ASP A 55 13.48 -9.29 24.30
CA ASP A 55 14.65 -9.01 23.48
C ASP A 55 15.40 -10.32 23.09
N GLU A 56 16.51 -10.19 22.34
CA GLU A 56 17.33 -11.31 21.89
C GLU A 56 17.95 -12.14 23.02
N LYS A 57 18.01 -11.59 24.23
CA LYS A 57 18.51 -12.26 25.43
C LYS A 57 17.38 -12.77 26.34
N GLY A 58 16.13 -12.73 25.85
CA GLY A 58 14.95 -13.09 26.59
C GLY A 58 14.47 -12.03 27.60
N GLY A 59 15.14 -10.88 27.70
CA GLY A 59 14.77 -9.80 28.62
C GLY A 59 13.52 -9.05 28.13
N PHE A 60 12.63 -8.66 29.05
CA PHE A 60 11.48 -7.82 28.72
C PHE A 60 11.33 -6.68 29.75
N ARG A 61 10.70 -5.58 29.29
CA ARG A 61 10.41 -4.43 30.13
C ARG A 61 9.06 -3.80 29.73
N LEU A 62 8.14 -3.76 30.68
CA LEU A 62 6.90 -3.02 30.62
C LEU A 62 7.09 -1.72 31.41
N SER A 63 6.99 -0.58 30.74
CA SER A 63 7.18 0.73 31.36
C SER A 63 5.83 1.40 31.58
N LYS A 64 5.71 2.23 32.63
CA LYS A 64 4.55 3.06 32.90
C LYS A 64 3.30 2.29 33.32
N VAL A 65 3.52 1.27 34.12
CA VAL A 65 2.45 0.54 34.78
C VAL A 65 2.02 1.33 36.02
N SER A 66 0.72 1.56 36.17
CA SER A 66 0.16 2.17 37.40
C SER A 66 0.09 1.11 38.53
N GLU A 67 -0.03 1.55 39.77
CA GLU A 67 -0.33 0.65 40.88
C GLU A 67 -1.67 -0.06 40.65
N GLY A 68 -1.75 -1.36 40.93
CA GLY A 68 -2.96 -2.14 40.70
C GLY A 68 -2.73 -3.65 40.72
N HIS A 69 -3.82 -4.39 40.57
CA HIS A 69 -3.82 -5.84 40.39
C HIS A 69 -3.84 -6.18 38.92
N TYR A 70 -2.90 -6.99 38.48
CA TYR A 70 -2.75 -7.31 37.05
C TYR A 70 -2.46 -8.79 36.85
N ARG A 71 -2.73 -9.26 35.64
CA ARG A 71 -2.27 -10.54 35.14
C ARG A 71 -1.27 -10.34 34.01
N LEU A 72 -0.06 -10.87 34.18
CA LEU A 72 0.94 -10.93 33.12
C LEU A 72 0.75 -12.22 32.34
N VAL A 73 0.56 -12.09 31.05
CA VAL A 73 0.43 -13.20 30.10
C VAL A 73 1.67 -13.24 29.24
N ILE A 74 2.40 -14.33 29.31
CA ILE A 74 3.60 -14.58 28.53
C ILE A 74 3.31 -15.70 27.54
N SER A 75 3.43 -15.42 26.28
CA SER A 75 3.19 -16.40 25.23
C SER A 75 4.28 -16.33 24.16
N ILE A 76 4.75 -17.49 23.81
CA ILE A 76 5.66 -17.72 22.69
C ILE A 76 5.30 -19.05 22.06
N LEU A 77 5.46 -19.14 20.76
CA LEU A 77 5.10 -20.32 20.03
C LEU A 77 6.00 -21.51 20.40
N GLY A 78 5.41 -22.70 20.52
CA GLY A 78 6.12 -23.91 20.94
C GLY A 78 6.21 -24.09 22.46
N TYR A 79 5.72 -23.11 23.23
CA TYR A 79 5.73 -23.16 24.70
C TYR A 79 4.33 -22.96 25.26
N GLN A 80 4.11 -23.51 26.48
CA GLN A 80 2.87 -23.31 27.22
C GLN A 80 2.75 -21.84 27.61
N THR A 81 1.58 -21.24 27.38
CA THR A 81 1.30 -19.85 27.81
C THR A 81 1.33 -19.80 29.34
N MET A 82 2.12 -18.85 29.84
CA MET A 82 2.25 -18.64 31.29
C MET A 82 1.40 -17.45 31.73
N TYR A 83 0.64 -17.64 32.83
CA TYR A 83 -0.16 -16.60 33.44
C TYR A 83 0.41 -16.34 34.83
N ILE A 84 0.66 -15.08 35.17
CA ILE A 84 1.22 -14.63 36.42
C ILE A 84 0.34 -13.52 36.97
N ASP A 85 -0.32 -13.77 38.07
CA ASP A 85 -1.09 -12.74 38.79
C ASP A 85 -0.14 -11.86 39.59
N LEU A 86 -0.22 -10.55 39.39
CA LEU A 86 0.59 -9.56 40.08
C LEU A 86 -0.29 -8.79 41.04
N GLU A 87 -0.08 -9.03 42.34
CA GLU A 87 -0.83 -8.35 43.39
C GLU A 87 -0.09 -7.09 43.85
N GLY A 88 -0.72 -5.94 43.69
CA GLY A 88 -0.40 -4.66 44.31
C GLY A 88 1.07 -4.26 44.39
N PHE A 89 1.73 -3.91 43.29
CA PHE A 89 3.10 -3.40 43.35
C PHE A 89 3.15 -1.88 43.29
N ALA A 90 3.87 -1.29 44.25
CA ALA A 90 4.03 0.16 44.41
C ALA A 90 5.37 0.69 43.86
N ARG A 91 6.25 -0.14 43.33
CA ARG A 91 7.62 0.22 42.89
C ARG A 91 8.00 -0.55 41.61
N SER A 92 9.02 -0.05 40.90
CA SER A 92 9.61 -0.79 39.77
C SER A 92 10.13 -2.15 40.23
N THR A 93 9.62 -3.21 39.65
CA THR A 93 9.84 -4.58 40.08
C THR A 93 10.51 -5.41 38.98
N ASN A 94 11.57 -6.13 39.35
CA ASN A 94 12.12 -7.19 38.52
C ASN A 94 11.53 -8.52 38.97
N LEU A 95 10.77 -9.16 38.08
CA LEU A 95 10.08 -10.42 38.39
C LEU A 95 11.00 -11.66 38.27
N GLY A 96 12.30 -11.44 37.93
CA GLY A 96 13.27 -12.54 37.83
C GLY A 96 13.23 -13.26 36.49
N VAL A 97 13.55 -14.56 36.55
CA VAL A 97 13.62 -15.41 35.35
C VAL A 97 12.42 -16.34 35.30
N PHE A 98 11.75 -16.38 34.17
CA PHE A 98 10.63 -17.29 33.92
C PHE A 98 11.06 -18.38 32.96
N THR A 99 10.88 -19.63 33.36
CA THR A 99 11.13 -20.79 32.51
C THR A 99 9.81 -21.24 31.88
N LEU A 100 9.71 -21.19 30.56
CA LEU A 100 8.55 -21.69 29.84
C LEU A 100 8.76 -23.15 29.48
N LYS A 101 7.72 -23.96 29.70
CA LYS A 101 7.71 -25.40 29.36
C LYS A 101 7.33 -25.60 27.92
N ASP A 102 7.96 -26.58 27.26
CA ASP A 102 7.59 -26.99 25.92
C ASP A 102 6.12 -27.43 25.85
N ALA A 103 5.40 -27.00 24.80
CA ALA A 103 4.04 -27.46 24.57
C ALA A 103 4.05 -28.81 23.82
N SER A 104 4.25 -29.89 24.55
CA SER A 104 4.00 -31.24 24.04
C SER A 104 2.53 -31.59 24.18
N GLN A 105 1.79 -31.56 23.08
CA GLN A 105 0.37 -31.91 22.89
C GLN A 105 -0.67 -30.82 23.15
N GLN A 106 -1.53 -30.68 22.11
CA GLN A 106 -2.77 -29.91 22.02
C GLN A 106 -2.65 -28.42 22.32
N LEU A 107 -2.72 -27.66 21.22
CA LEU A 107 -2.96 -26.23 21.20
C LEU A 107 -4.26 -25.90 21.95
N GLY A 108 -4.13 -25.63 23.25
CA GLY A 108 -5.10 -24.82 23.96
C GLY A 108 -5.07 -23.43 23.28
N GLU A 109 -6.22 -22.96 22.88
CA GLU A 109 -6.42 -21.64 22.28
C GLU A 109 -5.70 -20.57 23.14
N VAL A 110 -4.59 -20.01 22.64
CA VAL A 110 -3.93 -18.88 23.31
C VAL A 110 -4.87 -17.69 23.15
N THR A 111 -5.72 -17.52 24.12
CA THR A 111 -6.66 -16.41 24.19
C THR A 111 -5.92 -15.16 24.64
N VAL A 112 -5.27 -14.45 23.71
CA VAL A 112 -4.87 -13.07 23.94
C VAL A 112 -6.15 -12.23 23.92
N THR A 113 -6.75 -12.03 25.08
CA THR A 113 -8.01 -11.28 25.25
C THR A 113 -7.81 -9.77 25.22
N ALA A 114 -6.65 -9.30 24.78
CA ALA A 114 -6.30 -7.89 24.86
C ALA A 114 -6.29 -7.23 23.48
N ASN A 115 -7.21 -6.30 23.29
CA ASN A 115 -7.22 -5.39 22.16
C ASN A 115 -6.24 -4.25 22.43
N GLY A 116 -4.95 -4.42 22.06
CA GLY A 116 -3.91 -3.47 22.42
C GLY A 116 -3.14 -2.94 21.23
N MET A 117 -3.17 -1.63 21.08
CA MET A 117 -2.20 -0.91 20.25
C MET A 117 -1.14 -0.32 21.19
N VAL A 118 0.10 -0.77 21.06
CA VAL A 118 1.22 -0.29 21.87
C VAL A 118 2.19 0.44 20.97
N GLY A 119 2.34 1.75 21.18
CA GLY A 119 3.36 2.55 20.50
C GLY A 119 4.73 2.31 21.12
N THR A 120 5.64 1.68 20.38
CA THR A 120 7.07 1.79 20.60
C THR A 120 7.59 3.04 19.89
N VAL A 121 8.88 3.33 20.02
CA VAL A 121 9.47 4.52 19.39
C VAL A 121 9.53 4.38 17.86
N ASP A 122 9.65 3.15 17.36
CA ASP A 122 9.89 2.85 15.95
C ASP A 122 8.66 2.31 15.23
N LYS A 123 7.70 1.77 15.99
CA LYS A 123 6.54 1.09 15.42
C LYS A 123 5.37 1.04 16.39
N LYS A 124 4.18 0.90 15.87
CA LYS A 124 2.99 0.54 16.66
C LYS A 124 2.78 -0.97 16.57
N LEU A 125 2.69 -1.62 17.72
CA LEU A 125 2.36 -3.04 17.84
C LEU A 125 0.86 -3.17 18.03
N VAL A 126 0.20 -3.93 17.18
CA VAL A 126 -1.23 -4.19 17.24
C VAL A 126 -1.44 -5.67 17.45
N PHE A 127 -2.05 -6.03 18.57
CA PHE A 127 -2.36 -7.41 18.94
C PHE A 127 -3.83 -7.68 18.63
N PRO A 128 -4.14 -8.48 17.58
CA PRO A 128 -5.52 -8.81 17.25
C PRO A 128 -6.18 -9.61 18.37
N THR A 129 -7.41 -9.29 18.68
CA THR A 129 -8.21 -10.11 19.60
C THR A 129 -8.66 -11.39 18.96
N THR A 130 -9.02 -12.40 19.77
CA THR A 130 -9.66 -13.63 19.30
C THR A 130 -10.90 -13.34 18.46
N GLN A 131 -11.68 -12.30 18.80
CA GLN A 131 -12.85 -11.91 18.02
C GLN A 131 -12.48 -11.38 16.64
N GLN A 132 -11.46 -10.52 16.55
CA GLN A 132 -10.96 -10.00 15.25
C GLN A 132 -10.39 -11.12 14.39
N ILE A 133 -9.62 -12.04 14.97
CA ILE A 133 -9.10 -13.22 14.29
C ILE A 133 -10.26 -14.09 13.76
N LYS A 134 -11.30 -14.32 14.57
CA LYS A 134 -12.48 -15.10 14.16
C LYS A 134 -13.30 -14.40 13.07
N ALA A 135 -13.43 -13.08 13.15
CA ALA A 135 -14.18 -12.28 12.17
C ALA A 135 -13.48 -12.14 10.81
N SER A 136 -12.20 -12.49 10.74
CA SER A 136 -11.39 -12.29 9.54
C SER A 136 -11.23 -13.58 8.74
N ALA A 137 -11.29 -13.46 7.41
CA ALA A 137 -11.07 -14.56 6.48
C ALA A 137 -9.58 -14.72 6.12
N ASN A 138 -8.83 -13.62 6.09
CA ASN A 138 -7.43 -13.56 5.68
C ASN A 138 -6.70 -12.37 6.33
N GLY A 139 -5.43 -12.15 5.97
CA GLY A 139 -4.63 -11.06 6.54
C GLY A 139 -5.12 -9.66 6.18
N VAL A 140 -5.64 -9.45 4.97
CA VAL A 140 -6.20 -8.15 4.54
C VAL A 140 -7.50 -7.86 5.29
N ASP A 141 -8.37 -8.83 5.41
CA ASP A 141 -9.60 -8.71 6.21
C ASP A 141 -9.30 -8.41 7.68
N LEU A 142 -8.24 -9.03 8.24
CA LEU A 142 -7.83 -8.73 9.59
C LEU A 142 -7.41 -7.26 9.73
N LEU A 143 -6.68 -6.73 8.76
CA LEU A 143 -6.29 -5.32 8.76
C LEU A 143 -7.51 -4.40 8.75
N GLY A 144 -8.51 -4.70 7.92
CA GLY A 144 -9.79 -3.99 7.90
C GLY A 144 -10.51 -4.04 9.26
N ASN A 145 -10.59 -5.23 9.86
CA ASN A 145 -11.22 -5.42 11.19
C ASN A 145 -10.46 -4.74 12.34
N LEU A 146 -9.18 -4.45 12.17
CA LEU A 146 -8.40 -3.68 13.15
C LEU A 146 -8.75 -2.18 13.12
N MET A 147 -9.24 -1.65 11.99
CA MET A 147 -9.60 -0.23 11.78
C MET A 147 -8.48 0.70 12.27
N LEU A 148 -7.28 0.50 11.72
CA LEU A 148 -6.10 1.22 12.20
C LEU A 148 -6.10 2.67 11.71
N PRO A 149 -5.89 3.66 12.60
CA PRO A 149 -5.66 5.03 12.19
C PRO A 149 -4.51 5.12 11.20
N ARG A 150 -4.57 6.04 10.26
CA ARG A 150 -3.62 6.24 9.17
C ARG A 150 -3.75 5.27 7.99
N LEU A 151 -4.45 4.17 8.09
CA LEU A 151 -4.70 3.28 6.96
C LEU A 151 -6.09 3.54 6.39
N SER A 152 -6.16 3.71 5.08
CA SER A 152 -7.38 3.71 4.29
C SER A 152 -7.43 2.44 3.46
N ILE A 153 -8.58 1.80 3.44
CA ILE A 153 -8.85 0.62 2.62
C ILE A 153 -10.04 0.97 1.75
N ASN A 154 -9.82 1.12 0.45
CA ASN A 154 -10.91 1.35 -0.49
C ASN A 154 -11.84 0.12 -0.47
N PRO A 155 -13.13 0.29 -0.16
CA PRO A 155 -14.03 -0.84 0.01
C PRO A 155 -14.30 -1.59 -1.29
N ILE A 156 -14.20 -0.93 -2.45
CA ILE A 156 -14.48 -1.50 -3.78
C ILE A 156 -13.23 -2.17 -4.36
N SER A 157 -12.14 -1.41 -4.51
CA SER A 157 -10.89 -1.92 -5.11
C SER A 157 -10.07 -2.78 -4.16
N ASN A 158 -10.29 -2.70 -2.84
CA ASN A 158 -9.42 -3.20 -1.77
C ASN A 158 -7.98 -2.66 -1.84
N GLU A 159 -7.78 -1.53 -2.47
CA GLU A 159 -6.51 -0.82 -2.38
C GLU A 159 -6.28 -0.32 -0.96
N ILE A 160 -5.07 -0.51 -0.48
CA ILE A 160 -4.67 -0.12 0.86
C ILE A 160 -3.63 0.98 0.73
N GLY A 161 -4.00 2.14 1.20
CA GLY A 161 -3.17 3.33 1.25
C GLY A 161 -3.13 3.94 2.65
N THR A 162 -2.60 5.13 2.73
CA THR A 162 -2.71 5.95 3.93
C THR A 162 -3.73 7.05 3.73
N THR A 163 -4.37 7.48 4.80
CA THR A 163 -5.37 8.56 4.80
C THR A 163 -4.81 9.90 4.32
N ASP A 164 -3.49 10.07 4.32
CA ASP A 164 -2.76 11.22 3.80
C ASP A 164 -2.28 11.01 2.34
N GLY A 165 -2.74 9.94 1.66
CA GLY A 165 -2.45 9.65 0.25
C GLY A 165 -1.09 9.00 0.00
N GLY A 166 -0.42 8.51 1.04
CA GLY A 166 0.87 7.82 0.92
C GLY A 166 0.71 6.33 0.60
N SER A 167 1.75 5.74 0.03
CA SER A 167 1.80 4.31 -0.30
C SER A 167 2.04 3.43 0.92
N VAL A 168 1.50 2.21 0.88
CA VAL A 168 1.67 1.17 1.90
C VAL A 168 2.46 0.01 1.33
N GLN A 169 3.50 -0.42 2.04
CA GLN A 169 4.23 -1.65 1.75
C GLN A 169 3.89 -2.71 2.79
N PHE A 170 3.51 -3.88 2.34
CA PHE A 170 3.34 -5.03 3.24
C PHE A 170 4.66 -5.71 3.54
N ALA A 171 4.70 -6.34 4.71
CA ALA A 171 5.77 -7.24 5.10
C ALA A 171 5.21 -8.41 5.92
N ILE A 172 5.85 -9.57 5.80
CA ILE A 172 5.57 -10.76 6.61
C ILE A 172 6.86 -11.11 7.34
N ASN A 173 6.83 -11.09 8.67
CA ASN A 173 8.01 -11.29 9.52
C ASN A 173 9.22 -10.40 9.11
N GLY A 174 9.01 -9.18 8.62
CA GLY A 174 10.03 -8.22 8.18
C GLY A 174 10.50 -8.37 6.73
N ARG A 175 10.01 -9.37 5.97
CA ARG A 175 10.19 -9.49 4.52
C ARG A 175 9.15 -8.62 3.82
N LYS A 176 9.55 -7.87 2.78
CA LYS A 176 8.57 -7.25 1.87
C LYS A 176 7.68 -8.36 1.30
N ALA A 177 6.40 -8.10 1.24
CA ALA A 177 5.39 -9.01 0.73
C ALA A 177 4.42 -8.26 -0.19
N SER A 178 3.83 -8.98 -1.10
CA SER A 178 2.73 -8.49 -1.92
C SER A 178 1.41 -8.53 -1.14
N GLN A 179 0.39 -7.84 -1.63
CA GLN A 179 -0.95 -7.93 -1.06
C GLN A 179 -1.53 -9.34 -1.20
N GLN A 180 -1.19 -10.07 -2.27
CA GLN A 180 -1.59 -11.46 -2.50
C GLN A 180 -1.03 -12.38 -1.42
N GLU A 181 0.25 -12.22 -1.05
CA GLU A 181 0.86 -12.99 0.04
C GLU A 181 0.20 -12.70 1.39
N VAL A 182 -0.19 -11.45 1.65
CA VAL A 182 -0.94 -11.09 2.87
C VAL A 182 -2.36 -11.66 2.84
N THR A 183 -3.01 -11.67 1.67
CA THR A 183 -4.30 -12.34 1.50
C THR A 183 -4.22 -13.85 1.75
N ALA A 184 -3.06 -14.44 1.49
CA ALA A 184 -2.82 -15.86 1.79
C ALA A 184 -2.61 -16.17 3.29
N LEU A 185 -2.42 -15.16 4.15
CA LEU A 185 -2.21 -15.39 5.58
C LEU A 185 -3.48 -15.85 6.28
N GLN A 186 -3.35 -16.91 7.08
CA GLN A 186 -4.40 -17.33 7.99
C GLN A 186 -4.43 -16.39 9.22
N PRO A 187 -5.58 -15.81 9.58
CA PRO A 187 -5.68 -14.92 10.74
C PRO A 187 -5.23 -15.57 12.04
N SER A 188 -5.44 -16.90 12.22
CA SER A 188 -5.00 -17.67 13.38
C SER A 188 -3.48 -17.73 13.54
N ASP A 189 -2.75 -17.56 12.47
CA ASP A 189 -1.28 -17.60 12.49
C ASP A 189 -0.68 -16.21 12.73
N ILE A 190 -1.48 -15.15 12.67
CA ILE A 190 -1.02 -13.78 12.86
C ILE A 190 -0.93 -13.50 14.38
N LEU A 191 0.29 -13.36 14.86
CA LEU A 191 0.57 -13.05 16.27
C LEU A 191 0.35 -11.58 16.59
N ARG A 192 0.74 -10.69 15.67
CA ARG A 192 0.54 -9.25 15.73
C ARG A 192 0.76 -8.59 14.38
N VAL A 193 0.26 -7.39 14.25
CA VAL A 193 0.57 -6.48 13.12
C VAL A 193 1.43 -5.34 13.65
N GLU A 194 2.50 -5.02 12.95
CA GLU A 194 3.41 -3.93 13.28
C GLU A 194 3.33 -2.84 12.22
N LEU A 195 3.00 -1.61 12.62
CA LEU A 195 3.00 -0.45 11.73
C LEU A 195 4.31 0.32 11.91
N LEU A 196 5.11 0.38 10.85
CA LEU A 196 6.31 1.19 10.79
C LEU A 196 5.96 2.49 10.05
N GLU A 197 5.78 3.55 10.81
CA GLU A 197 5.43 4.88 10.26
C GLU A 197 6.65 5.68 9.76
N ASP A 198 7.84 5.17 9.98
CA ASP A 198 9.11 5.64 9.42
C ASP A 198 9.92 4.43 8.92
N PRO A 199 9.62 3.93 7.72
CA PRO A 199 10.30 2.74 7.20
C PRO A 199 11.77 2.96 6.82
N GLY A 200 12.19 4.20 6.53
CA GLY A 200 13.58 4.56 6.16
C GLY A 200 13.87 4.39 4.66
N LEU A 201 15.08 4.78 4.25
CA LEU A 201 15.53 4.83 2.84
C LEU A 201 15.46 3.48 2.12
N ARG A 202 15.59 2.39 2.83
CA ARG A 202 15.44 1.03 2.30
C ARG A 202 14.09 0.79 1.59
N TYR A 203 13.05 1.46 2.02
CA TYR A 203 11.70 1.31 1.47
C TYR A 203 11.35 2.41 0.45
N GLY A 204 12.33 3.23 0.04
CA GLY A 204 12.08 4.32 -0.90
C GLY A 204 11.02 5.30 -0.39
N ASP A 205 10.03 5.60 -1.21
CA ASP A 205 8.98 6.58 -0.93
C ASP A 205 7.76 6.04 -0.18
N VAL A 206 7.84 4.82 0.35
CA VAL A 206 6.77 4.20 1.13
C VAL A 206 6.49 5.01 2.41
N ALA A 207 5.22 5.34 2.64
CA ALA A 207 4.77 6.09 3.81
C ALA A 207 4.64 5.22 5.06
N VAL A 208 4.16 3.98 4.92
CA VAL A 208 3.95 3.04 6.02
C VAL A 208 4.31 1.63 5.58
N VAL A 209 5.00 0.90 6.45
CA VAL A 209 5.14 -0.56 6.30
C VAL A 209 4.22 -1.26 7.30
N VAL A 210 3.37 -2.14 6.80
CA VAL A 210 2.49 -3.01 7.58
C VAL A 210 3.13 -4.39 7.64
N ASN A 211 3.74 -4.73 8.78
CA ASN A 211 4.43 -5.99 8.97
C ASN A 211 3.58 -6.96 9.77
N TYR A 212 3.21 -8.08 9.18
CA TYR A 212 2.54 -9.18 9.85
C TYR A 212 3.57 -10.11 10.48
N VAL A 213 3.52 -10.23 11.78
CA VAL A 213 4.34 -11.24 12.49
C VAL A 213 3.49 -12.48 12.66
N VAL A 214 3.88 -13.52 11.94
CA VAL A 214 3.12 -14.78 11.86
C VAL A 214 3.90 -15.93 12.49
N LYS A 215 3.16 -16.96 12.89
CA LYS A 215 3.68 -18.25 13.30
C LYS A 215 4.38 -18.95 12.12
N HIS A 216 5.33 -19.78 12.43
CA HIS A 216 5.93 -20.73 11.49
C HIS A 216 5.73 -22.15 12.00
N HIS A 217 5.44 -23.07 11.09
CA HIS A 217 5.28 -24.48 11.42
C HIS A 217 6.56 -25.22 11.04
N ASP A 218 7.17 -25.94 11.99
CA ASP A 218 8.42 -26.71 11.78
C ASP A 218 8.18 -27.89 10.84
N THR A 219 7.08 -28.61 11.07
CA THR A 219 6.64 -29.72 10.20
C THR A 219 5.14 -29.67 10.07
N GLY A 220 4.65 -29.67 8.82
CA GLY A 220 3.24 -29.58 8.56
C GLY A 220 2.95 -28.68 7.36
N GLY A 221 1.77 -28.08 7.34
CA GLY A 221 1.39 -27.20 6.26
C GLY A 221 0.06 -26.53 6.45
N SER A 222 -0.32 -25.75 5.44
CA SER A 222 -1.62 -25.09 5.38
C SER A 222 -2.12 -25.02 3.96
N PHE A 223 -3.44 -24.99 3.82
CA PHE A 223 -4.12 -24.67 2.58
C PHE A 223 -5.20 -23.63 2.85
N GLY A 224 -5.34 -22.67 1.97
CA GLY A 224 -6.35 -21.62 2.05
C GLY A 224 -7.01 -21.38 0.71
N TYR A 225 -8.32 -21.12 0.76
CA TYR A 225 -9.09 -20.61 -0.36
C TYR A 225 -9.93 -19.43 0.10
N ASN A 226 -9.92 -18.34 -0.68
CA ASN A 226 -10.76 -17.17 -0.47
C ASN A 226 -11.38 -16.79 -1.81
N GLY A 227 -12.69 -16.88 -1.92
CA GLY A 227 -13.44 -16.48 -3.10
C GLY A 227 -14.49 -15.43 -2.75
N GLU A 228 -14.71 -14.49 -3.64
CA GLU A 228 -15.79 -13.51 -3.59
C GLU A 228 -16.34 -13.34 -4.99
N GLN A 229 -17.65 -13.44 -5.14
CA GLN A 229 -18.34 -13.39 -6.43
C GLN A 229 -19.57 -12.48 -6.32
N SER A 230 -19.74 -11.58 -7.29
CA SER A 230 -20.95 -10.78 -7.45
C SER A 230 -22.13 -11.65 -7.90
N THR A 231 -23.32 -11.28 -7.44
CA THR A 231 -24.58 -11.90 -7.87
C THR A 231 -25.22 -11.17 -9.06
N LYS A 232 -24.80 -9.95 -9.36
CA LYS A 232 -25.35 -9.10 -10.42
C LYS A 232 -24.48 -9.12 -11.68
N SER A 233 -23.20 -8.90 -11.54
CA SER A 233 -22.25 -8.83 -12.66
C SER A 233 -21.24 -9.97 -12.61
N GLY A 234 -20.45 -10.13 -13.65
CA GLY A 234 -19.36 -11.10 -13.70
C GLY A 234 -18.14 -10.75 -12.85
N TRP A 235 -18.27 -9.81 -11.91
CA TRP A 235 -17.17 -9.44 -11.03
C TRP A 235 -16.88 -10.51 -9.98
N GLY A 236 -15.61 -10.87 -9.86
CA GLY A 236 -15.18 -11.84 -8.86
C GLY A 236 -13.66 -11.80 -8.63
N LYS A 237 -13.26 -12.30 -7.47
CA LYS A 237 -11.85 -12.51 -7.11
C LYS A 237 -11.70 -13.80 -6.31
N HIS A 238 -10.69 -14.59 -6.70
CA HIS A 238 -10.43 -15.88 -6.08
C HIS A 238 -8.95 -16.02 -5.79
N ASN A 239 -8.62 -16.57 -4.62
CA ASN A 239 -7.26 -16.83 -4.19
C ASN A 239 -7.19 -18.23 -3.60
N ALA A 240 -6.24 -19.03 -4.06
CA ALA A 240 -5.87 -20.30 -3.47
C ALA A 240 -4.39 -20.27 -3.09
N ASN A 241 -4.06 -20.81 -1.93
CA ASN A 241 -2.68 -20.86 -1.47
C ASN A 241 -2.41 -22.13 -0.67
N GLY A 242 -1.16 -22.55 -0.67
CA GLY A 242 -0.72 -23.69 0.11
C GLY A 242 0.71 -23.54 0.56
N LYS A 243 1.03 -24.12 1.70
CA LYS A 243 2.35 -24.12 2.29
C LYS A 243 2.65 -25.45 2.93
N LEU A 244 3.87 -25.94 2.70
CA LEU A 244 4.44 -27.15 3.29
C LEU A 244 5.76 -26.82 3.98
N ASN A 245 5.92 -27.27 5.21
CA ASN A 245 7.11 -27.09 6.03
C ASN A 245 7.73 -28.44 6.35
N PHE A 246 9.05 -28.54 6.19
CA PHE A 246 9.81 -29.75 6.50
C PHE A 246 11.19 -29.36 7.06
N GLY A 247 11.30 -29.27 8.36
CA GLY A 247 12.50 -28.84 9.07
C GLY A 247 12.89 -27.40 8.69
N LYS A 248 14.07 -27.23 8.09
CA LYS A 248 14.59 -25.92 7.68
C LYS A 248 14.03 -25.42 6.35
N SER A 249 13.24 -26.22 5.66
CA SER A 249 12.71 -25.92 4.34
C SER A 249 11.21 -25.63 4.40
N GLU A 250 10.79 -24.65 3.61
CA GLU A 250 9.39 -24.30 3.40
C GLU A 250 9.14 -24.15 1.90
N MET A 251 8.08 -24.75 1.42
CA MET A 251 7.61 -24.59 0.05
C MET A 251 6.21 -24.02 0.09
N SER A 252 5.95 -22.97 -0.67
CA SER A 252 4.63 -22.35 -0.73
C SER A 252 4.24 -22.03 -2.17
N PHE A 253 2.95 -22.11 -2.44
CA PHE A 253 2.37 -21.65 -3.70
C PHE A 253 1.18 -20.73 -3.43
N TYR A 254 0.89 -19.87 -4.38
CA TYR A 254 -0.36 -19.13 -4.44
C TYR A 254 -0.83 -19.03 -5.89
N TYR A 255 -2.14 -18.94 -6.04
CA TYR A 255 -2.81 -18.53 -7.27
C TYR A 255 -3.88 -17.51 -6.90
N SER A 256 -3.91 -16.41 -7.62
CA SER A 256 -4.89 -15.33 -7.45
C SER A 256 -5.44 -14.95 -8.80
N ASN A 257 -6.76 -14.84 -8.91
CA ASN A 257 -7.38 -14.22 -10.06
C ASN A 257 -8.38 -13.14 -9.65
N ARG A 258 -8.53 -12.16 -10.52
CA ARG A 258 -9.63 -11.21 -10.52
C ARG A 258 -10.22 -11.20 -11.91
N LEU A 259 -11.53 -11.38 -11.98
CA LEU A 259 -12.25 -11.37 -13.24
C LEU A 259 -13.34 -10.31 -13.18
N THR A 260 -13.57 -9.68 -14.32
CA THR A 260 -14.69 -8.79 -14.57
C THR A 260 -15.20 -9.13 -15.98
N TYR A 261 -16.49 -9.36 -16.13
CA TYR A 261 -17.12 -9.50 -17.43
C TYR A 261 -18.59 -9.09 -17.32
N PHE A 262 -19.16 -8.65 -18.43
CA PHE A 262 -20.48 -8.02 -18.49
C PHE A 262 -20.57 -6.77 -17.62
N ASN A 263 -19.48 -6.03 -17.52
CA ASN A 263 -19.47 -4.75 -16.84
C ASN A 263 -19.89 -3.69 -17.85
N GLU A 264 -21.10 -3.22 -17.73
CA GLU A 264 -21.64 -2.15 -18.55
C GLU A 264 -21.41 -0.83 -17.84
N TYR A 265 -20.88 0.13 -18.56
CA TYR A 265 -20.75 1.51 -18.11
C TYR A 265 -20.85 2.44 -19.32
N TRP A 266 -21.26 3.66 -19.06
CA TRP A 266 -21.33 4.71 -20.06
C TRP A 266 -20.64 5.95 -19.54
N PHE A 267 -20.27 6.82 -20.44
CA PHE A 267 -19.75 8.13 -20.10
C PHE A 267 -20.25 9.22 -21.02
N ASP A 268 -20.52 10.37 -20.40
CA ASP A 268 -20.83 11.61 -21.08
C ASP A 268 -19.64 12.52 -20.97
N ARG A 269 -19.18 13.08 -22.11
CA ARG A 269 -18.00 13.92 -22.16
C ARG A 269 -18.29 15.17 -22.98
N GLU A 270 -18.04 16.32 -22.35
CA GLU A 270 -18.10 17.63 -22.96
C GLU A 270 -16.68 18.14 -23.17
N GLU A 271 -16.31 18.50 -24.38
CA GLU A 271 -14.98 18.95 -24.77
C GLU A 271 -15.04 20.29 -25.46
N ALA A 272 -14.05 21.14 -25.23
CA ALA A 272 -13.84 22.38 -25.95
C ALA A 272 -12.39 22.42 -26.47
N PHE A 273 -12.24 22.54 -27.76
CA PHE A 273 -10.98 22.67 -28.49
C PHE A 273 -10.78 24.09 -28.93
N ARG A 274 -9.69 24.72 -28.52
CA ARG A 274 -9.37 26.10 -28.87
C ARG A 274 -8.12 26.16 -29.72
N PHE A 275 -8.32 26.49 -31.01
CA PHE A 275 -7.25 26.58 -32.00
C PHE A 275 -6.45 27.89 -31.87
N GLU A 276 -5.26 27.94 -32.45
CA GLU A 276 -4.38 29.10 -32.37
C GLU A 276 -4.96 30.34 -33.08
N ASP A 277 -5.81 30.14 -34.10
CA ASP A 277 -6.53 31.22 -34.80
C ASP A 277 -7.71 31.79 -33.98
N GLY A 278 -7.91 31.29 -32.77
CA GLY A 278 -8.98 31.72 -31.86
C GLY A 278 -10.33 31.05 -32.11
N LYS A 279 -10.44 30.15 -33.06
CA LYS A 279 -11.66 29.34 -33.22
C LYS A 279 -11.82 28.36 -32.09
N GLU A 280 -13.03 28.20 -31.65
CA GLU A 280 -13.42 27.18 -30.68
C GLU A 280 -14.30 26.13 -31.39
N TYR A 281 -14.07 24.87 -31.01
CA TYR A 281 -14.87 23.73 -31.45
C TYR A 281 -15.34 22.97 -30.22
N HIS A 282 -16.64 22.77 -30.12
CA HIS A 282 -17.26 22.09 -28.96
C HIS A 282 -17.79 20.74 -29.43
N ARG A 283 -17.37 19.68 -28.70
CA ARG A 283 -17.79 18.33 -28.97
C ARG A 283 -18.42 17.74 -27.70
N SER A 284 -19.64 17.24 -27.82
CA SER A 284 -20.33 16.45 -26.83
C SER A 284 -20.32 15.00 -27.25
N GLN A 285 -20.08 14.11 -26.33
CA GLN A 285 -19.98 12.71 -26.59
C GLN A 285 -20.77 11.91 -25.54
N HIS A 286 -21.64 11.02 -26.03
CA HIS A 286 -22.22 9.95 -25.23
C HIS A 286 -21.63 8.64 -25.69
N THR A 287 -21.09 7.82 -24.79
CA THR A 287 -20.42 6.56 -25.15
C THR A 287 -20.83 5.45 -24.21
N GLU A 288 -21.19 4.31 -24.76
CA GLU A 288 -21.54 3.09 -24.05
C GLU A 288 -20.49 2.00 -24.31
N THR A 289 -20.35 1.07 -23.37
CA THR A 289 -19.52 -0.12 -23.54
C THR A 289 -20.34 -1.36 -23.80
N ASP A 290 -19.85 -2.23 -24.68
CA ASP A 290 -20.41 -3.56 -24.95
C ASP A 290 -19.78 -4.60 -24.00
N GLY A 291 -19.99 -4.42 -22.68
CA GLY A 291 -19.57 -5.36 -21.65
C GLY A 291 -18.07 -5.60 -21.57
N GLU A 292 -17.39 -4.89 -20.69
CA GLU A 292 -15.96 -5.08 -20.46
C GLU A 292 -15.64 -6.49 -19.94
N LYS A 293 -14.58 -7.09 -20.49
CA LYS A 293 -13.99 -8.34 -19.98
C LYS A 293 -12.56 -8.07 -19.56
N ARG A 294 -12.23 -8.39 -18.30
CA ARG A 294 -10.88 -8.26 -17.77
C ARG A 294 -10.53 -9.47 -16.93
N PHE A 295 -9.36 -10.02 -17.16
CA PHE A 295 -8.78 -11.12 -16.40
C PHE A 295 -7.41 -10.70 -15.88
N THR A 296 -7.22 -10.75 -14.58
CA THR A 296 -5.92 -10.54 -13.94
C THR A 296 -5.59 -11.77 -13.14
N GLU A 297 -4.49 -12.42 -13.45
CA GLU A 297 -4.06 -13.66 -12.84
C GLU A 297 -2.63 -13.52 -12.32
N SER A 298 -2.35 -14.13 -11.19
CA SER A 298 -1.02 -14.19 -10.61
C SER A 298 -0.81 -15.56 -9.96
N ALA A 299 0.26 -16.23 -10.32
CA ALA A 299 0.68 -17.49 -9.73
C ALA A 299 2.10 -17.38 -9.21
N GLY A 300 2.39 -17.96 -8.06
CA GLY A 300 3.74 -17.96 -7.49
C GLY A 300 4.09 -19.24 -6.78
N LEU A 301 5.37 -19.63 -6.92
CA LEU A 301 5.98 -20.76 -6.23
C LEU A 301 7.21 -20.25 -5.49
N THR A 302 7.30 -20.50 -4.20
CA THR A 302 8.42 -20.03 -3.37
C THR A 302 9.03 -21.18 -2.59
N TYR A 303 10.34 -21.27 -2.60
CA TYR A 303 11.14 -22.15 -1.75
C TYR A 303 11.96 -21.32 -0.78
N ASN A 304 11.86 -21.62 0.51
CA ASN A 304 12.65 -21.05 1.58
C ASN A 304 13.51 -22.13 2.23
N LEU A 305 14.81 -21.85 2.37
CA LEU A 305 15.73 -22.62 3.21
C LEU A 305 16.31 -21.68 4.26
N GLN A 306 16.14 -22.01 5.53
CA GLN A 306 16.58 -21.13 6.60
C GLN A 306 17.20 -21.86 7.79
N ASP A 307 18.21 -21.21 8.35
CA ASP A 307 18.78 -21.55 9.66
C ASP A 307 18.63 -20.29 10.53
N ASP A 308 17.81 -20.38 11.56
CA ASP A 308 17.29 -19.24 12.31
C ASP A 308 18.33 -18.24 12.81
N ASN A 309 19.55 -18.70 13.05
CA ASN A 309 20.62 -17.85 13.57
C ASN A 309 21.72 -17.51 12.57
N ARG A 310 21.72 -18.12 11.40
CA ARG A 310 22.84 -18.05 10.46
C ARG A 310 22.48 -17.42 9.12
N TYR A 311 21.58 -18.04 8.38
CA TYR A 311 21.28 -17.64 7.01
C TYR A 311 19.83 -17.93 6.61
N MET A 312 19.42 -17.33 5.50
CA MET A 312 18.20 -17.64 4.78
C MET A 312 18.47 -17.55 3.28
N LEU A 313 18.00 -18.52 2.53
CA LEU A 313 17.89 -18.51 1.08
C LEU A 313 16.39 -18.56 0.72
N ASN A 314 15.97 -17.68 -0.16
CA ASN A 314 14.61 -17.68 -0.73
C ASN A 314 14.73 -17.65 -2.25
N VAL A 315 14.02 -18.55 -2.91
CA VAL A 315 13.89 -18.58 -4.37
C VAL A 315 12.39 -18.54 -4.68
N SER A 316 11.96 -17.56 -5.46
CA SER A 316 10.55 -17.37 -5.81
C SER A 316 10.40 -17.17 -7.31
N ALA A 317 9.57 -17.99 -7.94
CA ALA A 317 9.11 -17.80 -9.31
C ALA A 317 7.68 -17.29 -9.28
N GLN A 318 7.39 -16.26 -10.08
CA GLN A 318 6.07 -15.64 -10.19
C GLN A 318 5.71 -15.46 -11.66
N LEU A 319 4.43 -15.63 -11.98
CA LEU A 319 3.84 -15.34 -13.28
C LEU A 319 2.62 -14.45 -13.07
N ASP A 320 2.66 -13.25 -13.64
CA ASP A 320 1.50 -12.36 -13.70
C ASP A 320 0.99 -12.30 -15.15
N HIS A 321 -0.32 -12.38 -15.30
CA HIS A 321 -1.00 -12.30 -16.59
C HIS A 321 -2.19 -11.34 -16.46
N ASN A 322 -2.23 -10.33 -17.33
CA ASN A 322 -3.36 -9.42 -17.48
C ASN A 322 -3.88 -9.53 -18.90
N LEU A 323 -5.19 -9.63 -19.03
CA LEU A 323 -5.86 -9.77 -20.32
C LEU A 323 -7.17 -8.98 -20.31
N ASP A 324 -7.26 -7.98 -21.18
CA ASP A 324 -8.49 -7.27 -21.57
C ASP A 324 -8.77 -7.67 -23.02
N PRO A 325 -9.51 -8.77 -23.27
CA PRO A 325 -9.53 -9.39 -24.59
C PRO A 325 -10.34 -8.59 -25.62
N ASN A 326 -11.30 -7.82 -25.16
CA ASN A 326 -12.16 -7.07 -26.03
C ASN A 326 -12.97 -6.04 -25.25
N LYS A 327 -12.54 -4.80 -25.34
CA LYS A 327 -13.24 -3.66 -24.78
C LYS A 327 -13.75 -2.83 -25.95
N ARG A 328 -15.05 -2.74 -26.13
CA ARG A 328 -15.67 -2.01 -27.21
C ARG A 328 -16.44 -0.81 -26.67
N PHE A 329 -16.34 0.27 -27.43
CA PHE A 329 -17.07 1.50 -27.18
C PHE A 329 -17.86 1.88 -28.42
N TYR A 330 -19.08 2.26 -28.20
CA TYR A 330 -19.98 2.82 -29.20
C TYR A 330 -20.47 4.16 -28.71
N GLY A 331 -20.35 5.19 -29.53
CA GLY A 331 -20.69 6.53 -29.07
C GLY A 331 -21.22 7.39 -30.18
N GLU A 332 -21.92 8.42 -29.77
CA GLU A 332 -22.41 9.51 -30.62
C GLU A 332 -21.63 10.77 -30.29
N LEU A 333 -21.13 11.42 -31.30
CA LEU A 333 -20.41 12.69 -31.23
C LEU A 333 -21.30 13.78 -31.80
N TYR A 334 -21.57 14.80 -31.04
CA TYR A 334 -22.33 15.98 -31.40
C TYR A 334 -21.40 17.18 -31.37
N THR A 335 -21.61 18.11 -32.31
CA THR A 335 -20.87 19.35 -32.30
C THR A 335 -21.83 20.52 -32.19
N LYS A 336 -21.48 21.52 -31.40
CA LYS A 336 -22.29 22.72 -31.24
C LYS A 336 -22.38 23.54 -32.54
N GLU A 337 -21.34 23.49 -33.33
CA GLU A 337 -21.20 24.20 -34.59
C GLU A 337 -22.08 23.60 -35.70
N TYR A 338 -22.38 22.29 -35.58
CA TYR A 338 -23.22 21.55 -36.54
C TYR A 338 -24.16 20.61 -35.80
N PRO A 339 -25.20 21.11 -35.08
CA PRO A 339 -26.00 20.32 -34.19
C PRO A 339 -26.85 19.22 -34.82
N ASP A 340 -27.13 19.34 -36.13
CA ASP A 340 -27.88 18.34 -36.89
C ASP A 340 -26.98 17.20 -37.41
N LEU A 341 -25.66 17.29 -37.19
CA LEU A 341 -24.69 16.32 -37.69
C LEU A 341 -24.22 15.44 -36.56
N VAL A 342 -24.62 14.18 -36.60
CA VAL A 342 -24.18 13.15 -35.63
C VAL A 342 -23.10 12.30 -36.29
N THR A 343 -21.97 12.17 -35.60
CA THR A 343 -20.91 11.25 -35.98
C THR A 343 -20.92 10.07 -35.03
N TYR A 344 -20.93 8.86 -35.55
CA TYR A 344 -20.87 7.64 -34.74
C TYR A 344 -19.44 7.21 -34.52
N ARG A 345 -19.06 6.96 -33.26
CA ARG A 345 -17.74 6.50 -32.86
C ARG A 345 -17.75 5.03 -32.56
N HIS A 346 -16.81 4.29 -33.13
CA HIS A 346 -16.54 2.90 -32.77
C HIS A 346 -15.08 2.78 -32.32
N GLN A 347 -14.86 2.20 -31.16
CA GLN A 347 -13.51 1.93 -30.67
C GLN A 347 -13.44 0.52 -30.09
N SER A 348 -12.36 -0.19 -30.37
CA SER A 348 -12.08 -1.45 -29.69
C SER A 348 -10.66 -1.46 -29.15
N GLU A 349 -10.49 -2.09 -28.01
CA GLU A 349 -9.20 -2.25 -27.37
C GLU A 349 -8.96 -3.72 -27.00
N HIS A 350 -7.76 -4.19 -27.27
CA HIS A 350 -7.25 -5.46 -26.81
C HIS A 350 -5.93 -5.23 -26.09
N ARG A 351 -5.81 -5.67 -24.85
CA ARG A 351 -4.59 -5.54 -24.06
C ARG A 351 -4.22 -6.87 -23.45
N ARG A 352 -2.97 -7.25 -23.55
CA ARG A 352 -2.40 -8.43 -22.90
C ARG A 352 -1.02 -8.11 -22.36
N SER A 353 -0.74 -8.55 -21.14
CA SER A 353 0.59 -8.52 -20.55
C SER A 353 0.90 -9.83 -19.84
N LEU A 354 2.04 -10.43 -20.14
CA LEU A 354 2.57 -11.62 -19.48
C LEU A 354 3.92 -11.29 -18.87
N ARG A 355 4.07 -11.56 -17.56
CA ARG A 355 5.25 -11.15 -16.79
C ARG A 355 5.76 -12.27 -15.88
N PRO A 356 6.55 -13.24 -16.39
CA PRO A 356 7.32 -14.13 -15.55
C PRO A 356 8.49 -13.42 -14.86
N SER A 357 8.74 -13.76 -13.61
CA SER A 357 9.86 -13.27 -12.83
C SER A 357 10.49 -14.35 -11.94
N LEU A 358 11.79 -14.25 -11.71
CA LEU A 358 12.55 -15.09 -10.79
C LEU A 358 13.27 -14.19 -9.79
N ASP A 359 13.02 -14.40 -8.50
CA ASP A 359 13.59 -13.66 -7.38
C ASP A 359 14.45 -14.60 -6.53
N ILE A 360 15.72 -14.30 -6.39
CA ILE A 360 16.68 -15.01 -5.56
C ILE A 360 17.18 -14.08 -4.47
N TYR A 361 16.95 -14.46 -3.23
CA TYR A 361 17.35 -13.71 -2.06
C TYR A 361 18.20 -14.54 -1.12
N TYR A 362 19.31 -13.97 -0.67
CA TYR A 362 20.19 -14.56 0.35
C TYR A 362 20.47 -13.56 1.45
N GLN A 363 20.37 -13.98 2.70
CA GLN A 363 20.81 -13.19 3.86
C GLN A 363 21.66 -14.00 4.83
N ARG A 364 22.54 -13.31 5.53
CA ARG A 364 23.39 -13.92 6.55
C ARG A 364 23.58 -12.99 7.75
N ASN A 365 23.43 -13.55 8.96
CA ASN A 365 23.85 -12.91 10.19
C ASN A 365 25.33 -13.15 10.41
N LEU A 366 26.08 -12.07 10.62
CA LEU A 366 27.52 -12.11 10.89
C LEU A 366 27.77 -11.89 12.38
N LYS A 367 29.03 -12.11 12.83
CA LYS A 367 29.45 -11.81 14.18
C LYS A 367 29.30 -10.32 14.51
N HIS A 368 29.29 -9.95 15.80
CA HIS A 368 29.20 -8.56 16.28
C HIS A 368 27.94 -7.80 15.84
N LYS A 369 26.79 -8.51 15.78
CA LYS A 369 25.46 -7.94 15.41
C LYS A 369 25.44 -7.28 14.03
N GLN A 370 26.13 -7.85 13.08
CA GLN A 370 26.14 -7.44 11.69
C GLN A 370 25.20 -8.33 10.86
N PHE A 371 24.77 -7.82 9.73
CA PHE A 371 23.85 -8.50 8.81
C PHE A 371 24.16 -8.07 7.40
N ILE A 372 24.13 -9.01 6.47
CA ILE A 372 24.20 -8.76 5.03
C ILE A 372 23.00 -9.42 4.35
N ALA A 373 22.53 -8.81 3.27
CA ALA A 373 21.56 -9.40 2.36
C ALA A 373 21.87 -9.03 0.92
N PHE A 374 21.55 -9.97 0.02
CA PHE A 374 21.62 -9.80 -1.43
C PHE A 374 20.31 -10.27 -2.03
N ASN A 375 19.84 -9.57 -3.04
CA ASN A 375 18.66 -9.91 -3.81
C ASN A 375 18.96 -9.72 -5.30
N ALA A 376 18.52 -10.65 -6.13
CA ALA A 376 18.55 -10.54 -7.58
C ALA A 376 17.19 -10.95 -8.14
N VAL A 377 16.61 -10.09 -8.98
CA VAL A 377 15.31 -10.33 -9.62
C VAL A 377 15.46 -10.16 -11.12
N GLY A 378 15.23 -11.24 -11.86
CA GLY A 378 15.09 -11.21 -13.31
C GLY A 378 13.61 -11.19 -13.69
N THR A 379 13.21 -10.30 -14.58
CA THR A 379 11.83 -10.18 -15.07
C THR A 379 11.83 -10.08 -16.59
N TYR A 380 10.95 -10.83 -17.23
CA TYR A 380 10.60 -10.67 -18.64
C TYR A 380 9.15 -10.13 -18.70
N ILE A 381 8.89 -9.16 -19.56
CA ILE A 381 7.56 -8.60 -19.77
C ILE A 381 7.26 -8.65 -21.27
N ASP A 382 6.16 -9.33 -21.63
CA ASP A 382 5.62 -9.41 -22.98
C ASP A 382 4.26 -8.69 -22.98
N THR A 383 4.18 -7.58 -23.71
CA THR A 383 2.98 -6.73 -23.77
C THR A 383 2.49 -6.63 -25.21
N LYS A 384 1.19 -6.78 -25.39
CA LYS A 384 0.51 -6.58 -26.69
C LYS A 384 -0.72 -5.72 -26.43
N ASN A 385 -0.70 -4.53 -27.02
CA ASN A 385 -1.84 -3.63 -27.03
C ASN A 385 -2.26 -3.38 -28.48
N ARG A 386 -3.54 -3.41 -28.73
CA ARG A 386 -4.12 -3.06 -30.04
C ARG A 386 -5.38 -2.26 -29.79
N SER A 387 -5.51 -1.13 -30.50
CA SER A 387 -6.69 -0.29 -30.51
C SER A 387 -7.11 -0.03 -31.94
N THR A 388 -8.40 -0.07 -32.20
CA THR A 388 -9.01 0.41 -33.44
C THR A 388 -9.93 1.55 -33.08
N TYR A 389 -9.96 2.59 -33.92
CA TYR A 389 -10.80 3.75 -33.75
C TYR A 389 -11.38 4.15 -35.09
N ALA A 390 -12.69 4.37 -35.16
CA ALA A 390 -13.35 4.85 -36.37
C ALA A 390 -14.47 5.83 -36.03
N GLU A 391 -14.61 6.86 -36.87
CA GLU A 391 -15.74 7.79 -36.85
C GLU A 391 -16.50 7.65 -38.19
N TYR A 392 -17.82 7.53 -38.12
CA TYR A 392 -18.69 7.36 -39.26
C TYR A 392 -19.68 8.52 -39.37
N LEU A 393 -19.78 9.09 -40.55
CA LEU A 393 -20.76 10.09 -40.88
C LEU A 393 -21.61 9.58 -42.01
N ASN A 394 -22.94 9.46 -41.86
CA ASN A 394 -23.86 8.85 -42.82
C ASN A 394 -23.39 7.49 -43.35
N ASP A 395 -22.93 6.62 -42.46
CA ASP A 395 -22.35 5.29 -42.72
C ASP A 395 -21.03 5.26 -43.51
N GLU A 396 -20.44 6.41 -43.82
CA GLU A 396 -19.10 6.52 -44.43
C GLU A 396 -18.06 6.77 -43.33
N ALA A 397 -16.97 6.01 -43.35
CA ALA A 397 -15.86 6.21 -42.40
C ALA A 397 -15.10 7.50 -42.76
N VAL A 398 -15.19 8.51 -41.92
CA VAL A 398 -14.45 9.78 -42.06
C VAL A 398 -13.10 9.72 -41.32
N VAL A 399 -12.98 8.85 -40.31
CA VAL A 399 -11.75 8.51 -39.64
C VAL A 399 -11.73 7.00 -39.45
N ASP A 400 -10.62 6.37 -39.75
CA ASP A 400 -10.37 4.95 -39.46
C ASP A 400 -8.87 4.74 -39.29
N TYR A 401 -8.48 4.32 -38.09
CA TYR A 401 -7.10 3.94 -37.84
C TYR A 401 -6.98 2.77 -36.85
N THR A 402 -5.89 2.06 -36.98
CA THR A 402 -5.48 1.02 -36.05
C THR A 402 -4.14 1.43 -35.47
N SER A 403 -4.02 1.31 -34.15
CA SER A 403 -2.76 1.46 -33.42
C SER A 403 -2.49 0.19 -32.65
N GLY A 404 -1.26 -0.27 -32.68
CA GLY A 404 -0.84 -1.45 -31.91
C GLY A 404 0.60 -1.32 -31.45
N VAL A 405 0.92 -1.95 -30.32
CA VAL A 405 2.29 -2.06 -29.85
C VAL A 405 2.53 -3.46 -29.29
N GLU A 406 3.62 -4.09 -29.74
CA GLU A 406 4.18 -5.29 -29.18
C GLU A 406 5.50 -4.93 -28.48
N GLY A 407 5.53 -5.04 -27.16
CA GLY A 407 6.68 -4.68 -26.35
C GLY A 407 7.27 -5.90 -25.64
N LYS A 408 8.60 -6.04 -25.70
CA LYS A 408 9.36 -7.03 -24.94
C LYS A 408 10.38 -6.34 -24.08
N LYS A 409 10.28 -6.53 -22.76
CA LYS A 409 11.22 -5.94 -21.81
C LYS A 409 11.92 -7.03 -21.00
N TYR A 410 13.24 -6.91 -20.88
CA TYR A 410 14.09 -7.68 -19.98
C TYR A 410 14.59 -6.77 -18.88
N SER A 411 14.45 -7.17 -17.64
CA SER A 411 14.88 -6.39 -16.49
C SER A 411 15.66 -7.24 -15.49
N LEU A 412 16.73 -6.68 -14.96
CA LEU A 412 17.51 -7.25 -13.87
C LEU A 412 17.63 -6.21 -12.76
N ILE A 413 17.20 -6.59 -11.56
CA ILE A 413 17.38 -5.79 -10.34
C ILE A 413 18.33 -6.53 -9.41
N VAL A 414 19.39 -5.84 -8.94
CA VAL A 414 20.31 -6.36 -7.94
C VAL A 414 20.33 -5.41 -6.75
N GLU A 415 20.16 -5.95 -5.55
CA GLU A 415 20.18 -5.16 -4.30
C GLU A 415 21.16 -5.79 -3.29
N GLY A 416 21.95 -4.96 -2.63
CA GLY A 416 22.81 -5.34 -1.53
C GLY A 416 22.53 -4.48 -0.29
N ILE A 417 22.49 -5.09 0.90
CA ILE A 417 22.27 -4.41 2.18
C ILE A 417 23.30 -4.88 3.21
N TYR A 418 23.86 -3.91 3.92
CA TYR A 418 24.62 -4.12 5.14
C TYR A 418 23.99 -3.41 6.30
N GLU A 419 23.85 -4.07 7.44
CA GLU A 419 23.34 -3.49 8.70
C GLU A 419 24.28 -3.81 9.84
N LYS A 420 24.55 -2.82 10.70
CA LYS A 420 25.27 -2.99 11.96
C LYS A 420 24.48 -2.36 13.11
N ARG A 421 24.30 -3.14 14.17
CA ARG A 421 23.73 -2.64 15.43
C ARG A 421 24.85 -2.40 16.43
N PHE A 422 24.84 -1.22 17.03
CA PHE A 422 25.81 -0.78 18.03
C PHE A 422 25.32 -1.10 19.45
N ALA A 423 26.22 -1.05 20.44
CA ALA A 423 25.91 -1.32 21.84
C ALA A 423 24.89 -0.33 22.43
N ASN A 424 24.87 0.91 21.97
CA ASN A 424 23.90 1.96 22.35
C ASN A 424 22.53 1.83 21.69
N ASN A 425 22.22 0.67 21.09
CA ASN A 425 21.02 0.41 20.27
C ASN A 425 20.91 1.28 19.00
N GLY A 426 21.98 1.99 18.64
CA GLY A 426 22.09 2.64 17.34
C GLY A 426 22.20 1.61 16.22
N ARG A 427 21.70 1.96 15.03
CA ARG A 427 21.72 1.09 13.84
C ARG A 427 22.20 1.86 12.63
N LEU A 428 23.26 1.39 12.01
CA LEU A 428 23.71 1.83 10.70
C LEU A 428 23.19 0.84 9.66
N THR A 429 22.57 1.35 8.60
CA THR A 429 22.19 0.57 7.42
C THR A 429 22.76 1.26 6.20
N ALA A 430 23.45 0.51 5.35
CA ALA A 430 23.91 0.97 4.04
C ALA A 430 23.42 -0.03 2.99
N GLY A 431 23.08 0.44 1.81
CA GLY A 431 22.62 -0.42 0.75
C GLY A 431 22.79 0.21 -0.62
N PHE A 432 22.69 -0.64 -1.63
CA PHE A 432 22.60 -0.23 -3.02
C PHE A 432 21.56 -1.05 -3.75
N THR A 433 20.98 -0.47 -4.80
CA THR A 433 20.10 -1.14 -5.75
C THR A 433 20.54 -0.72 -7.15
N HIS A 434 20.68 -1.69 -8.05
CA HIS A 434 20.91 -1.43 -9.46
C HIS A 434 19.83 -2.12 -10.28
N THR A 435 19.17 -1.38 -11.14
CA THR A 435 18.16 -1.86 -12.09
C THR A 435 18.69 -1.63 -13.50
N GLN A 436 18.74 -2.68 -14.30
CA GLN A 436 19.09 -2.63 -15.73
C GLN A 436 17.88 -3.09 -16.52
N GLY A 437 17.42 -2.30 -17.50
CA GLY A 437 16.33 -2.61 -18.41
C GLY A 437 16.78 -2.59 -19.88
N TYR A 438 16.21 -3.49 -20.67
CA TYR A 438 16.25 -3.46 -22.12
C TYR A 438 14.84 -3.68 -22.65
N THR A 439 14.36 -2.79 -23.50
CA THR A 439 13.02 -2.81 -24.09
C THR A 439 13.12 -2.77 -25.60
N ASP A 440 12.31 -3.60 -26.26
CA ASP A 440 12.18 -3.70 -27.71
C ASP A 440 10.68 -3.57 -28.03
N ASN A 441 10.28 -2.47 -28.66
CA ASN A 441 8.88 -2.14 -28.98
C ASN A 441 8.69 -2.02 -30.48
N VAL A 442 7.72 -2.75 -30.99
CA VAL A 442 7.26 -2.67 -32.37
C VAL A 442 5.87 -2.06 -32.37
N TYR A 443 5.78 -0.87 -32.92
CA TYR A 443 4.52 -0.17 -33.16
C TYR A 443 4.04 -0.51 -34.58
N GLY A 444 2.76 -0.81 -34.73
CA GLY A 444 2.18 -1.19 -35.99
C GLY A 444 0.74 -0.67 -36.15
N GLY A 445 0.23 -0.69 -37.35
CA GLY A 445 -1.09 -0.20 -37.72
C GLY A 445 -1.01 0.93 -38.73
N THR A 446 -1.61 2.08 -38.48
CA THR A 446 -1.55 3.22 -39.38
C THR A 446 -0.13 3.83 -39.46
N LEU A 447 0.65 3.68 -38.41
CA LEU A 447 2.06 4.09 -38.33
C LEU A 447 2.90 2.89 -37.91
N ASP A 448 3.94 2.57 -38.66
CA ASP A 448 4.90 1.53 -38.35
C ASP A 448 6.19 2.15 -37.82
N TYR A 449 6.58 1.74 -36.58
CA TYR A 449 7.79 2.23 -35.93
C TYR A 449 8.40 1.14 -35.06
N HIS A 450 9.73 1.06 -35.02
CA HIS A 450 10.45 0.12 -34.17
C HIS A 450 11.45 0.88 -33.31
N THR A 451 11.40 0.68 -31.99
CA THR A 451 12.33 1.35 -31.08
C THR A 451 12.92 0.38 -30.07
N LYS A 452 14.20 0.57 -29.78
CA LYS A 452 14.91 -0.14 -28.73
C LYS A 452 15.40 0.84 -27.69
N MET A 453 15.16 0.49 -26.42
CA MET A 453 15.49 1.35 -25.29
C MET A 453 16.34 0.58 -24.28
N LYS A 454 17.30 1.27 -23.71
CA LYS A 454 18.13 0.77 -22.60
C LYS A 454 18.01 1.73 -21.43
N SER A 455 17.84 1.20 -20.23
CA SER A 455 17.75 2.00 -19.01
C SER A 455 18.60 1.40 -17.91
N ALA A 456 19.19 2.26 -17.08
CA ALA A 456 19.89 1.84 -15.87
C ALA A 456 19.63 2.83 -14.75
N THR A 457 19.24 2.33 -13.58
CA THR A 457 19.10 3.15 -12.37
C THR A 457 19.93 2.54 -11.26
N THR A 458 20.83 3.32 -10.67
CA THR A 458 21.65 2.90 -9.53
C THR A 458 21.36 3.81 -8.36
N TYR A 459 20.88 3.25 -7.25
CA TYR A 459 20.60 3.94 -6.01
C TYR A 459 21.50 3.42 -4.90
N GLY A 460 22.25 4.32 -4.27
CA GLY A 460 23.05 4.01 -3.09
C GLY A 460 22.63 4.85 -1.90
N TYR A 461 22.60 4.26 -0.70
CA TYR A 461 22.22 4.99 0.51
C TYR A 461 22.95 4.52 1.76
N ALA A 462 23.02 5.42 2.73
CA ALA A 462 23.40 5.12 4.11
C ALA A 462 22.45 5.85 5.06
N GLN A 463 22.03 5.18 6.13
CA GLN A 463 21.19 5.76 7.17
C GLN A 463 21.61 5.33 8.55
N TYR A 464 21.47 6.23 9.51
CA TYR A 464 21.71 5.96 10.92
C TYR A 464 20.45 6.23 11.72
N ARG A 465 20.00 5.23 12.47
CA ARG A 465 18.90 5.33 13.43
C ARG A 465 19.43 5.26 14.84
N GLY A 466 19.02 6.21 15.67
CA GLY A 466 19.41 6.28 17.06
C GLY A 466 18.28 6.73 17.97
N LYS A 467 18.56 6.69 19.27
CA LYS A 467 17.64 7.15 20.31
C LYS A 467 18.38 7.94 21.36
N TRP A 468 17.84 9.12 21.69
CA TRP A 468 18.33 9.94 22.78
C TRP A 468 17.17 10.28 23.72
N LYS A 469 17.19 9.70 24.93
CA LYS A 469 16.09 9.81 25.91
C LYS A 469 14.73 9.46 25.29
N LYS A 470 13.84 10.45 25.13
CA LYS A 470 12.49 10.33 24.57
C LYS A 470 12.43 10.59 23.05
N LEU A 471 13.54 11.05 22.48
CA LEU A 471 13.65 11.32 21.03
C LEU A 471 14.29 10.13 20.32
N SER A 472 13.63 9.64 19.30
CA SER A 472 14.21 8.76 18.29
C SER A 472 14.42 9.54 17.02
N TYR A 473 15.54 9.27 16.36
CA TYR A 473 15.90 9.93 15.12
C TYR A 473 16.41 8.91 14.10
N ASN A 474 16.14 9.18 12.86
CA ASN A 474 16.60 8.43 11.70
C ASN A 474 17.07 9.45 10.65
N LEU A 475 18.34 9.41 10.32
CA LEU A 475 19.00 10.32 9.36
C LEU A 475 19.57 9.48 8.23
N GLY A 476 19.26 9.82 7.00
CA GLY A 476 19.70 9.07 5.85
C GLY A 476 20.07 9.96 4.68
N LEU A 477 21.05 9.51 3.92
CA LEU A 477 21.51 10.12 2.67
C LEU A 477 21.44 9.08 1.57
N GLY A 478 20.89 9.46 0.44
CA GLY A 478 20.79 8.63 -0.75
C GLY A 478 21.24 9.38 -1.99
N PHE A 479 21.75 8.64 -2.97
CA PHE A 479 22.15 9.15 -4.29
C PHE A 479 21.63 8.20 -5.34
N THR A 480 21.03 8.76 -6.40
CA THR A 480 20.52 7.99 -7.54
C THR A 480 21.19 8.50 -8.80
N ARG A 481 21.70 7.56 -9.60
CA ARG A 481 22.02 7.80 -11.01
C ARG A 481 20.97 7.13 -11.86
N SER A 482 20.38 7.86 -12.79
CA SER A 482 19.44 7.38 -13.78
C SER A 482 19.98 7.62 -15.17
N TRP A 483 20.12 6.57 -15.95
CA TRP A 483 20.59 6.61 -17.32
C TRP A 483 19.56 5.95 -18.23
N PHE A 484 19.30 6.57 -19.38
CA PHE A 484 18.37 6.10 -20.40
C PHE A 484 18.92 6.40 -21.78
N HIS A 485 18.70 5.48 -22.73
CA HIS A 485 19.05 5.65 -24.13
C HIS A 485 18.01 4.97 -25.01
N GLN A 486 17.44 5.72 -25.93
CA GLN A 486 16.60 5.24 -27.02
C GLN A 486 17.40 5.32 -28.34
N GLU A 487 17.23 4.35 -29.22
CA GLU A 487 17.86 4.40 -30.56
C GLU A 487 17.45 5.69 -31.28
N GLN A 488 18.41 6.35 -31.90
CA GLN A 488 18.30 7.63 -32.65
C GLN A 488 18.08 8.86 -31.77
N GLU A 489 18.02 8.75 -30.46
CA GLU A 489 17.85 9.87 -29.53
C GLU A 489 19.11 10.07 -28.66
N GLU A 490 19.27 11.27 -28.11
CA GLU A 490 20.35 11.55 -27.18
C GLU A 490 20.17 10.76 -25.87
N SER A 491 21.30 10.32 -25.30
CA SER A 491 21.27 9.63 -24.01
C SER A 491 20.99 10.59 -22.86
N TYR A 492 20.08 10.18 -22.01
CA TYR A 492 19.78 10.86 -20.74
C TYR A 492 20.66 10.32 -19.63
N ASP A 493 21.33 11.16 -18.85
CA ASP A 493 22.09 10.79 -17.65
C ASP A 493 21.86 11.85 -16.56
N SER A 494 21.42 11.42 -15.38
CA SER A 494 21.07 12.30 -14.29
C SER A 494 21.51 11.74 -12.94
N TRP A 495 22.03 12.64 -12.10
CA TRP A 495 22.40 12.35 -10.71
C TRP A 495 21.52 13.15 -9.76
N THR A 496 20.95 12.48 -8.76
CA THR A 496 20.06 13.10 -7.78
C THR A 496 20.44 12.74 -6.37
N PHE A 497 20.22 13.69 -5.44
CA PHE A 497 20.48 13.54 -4.01
C PHE A 497 19.19 13.41 -3.24
N ASN A 498 19.04 12.35 -2.44
CA ASN A 498 17.80 11.94 -1.79
C ASN A 498 18.00 11.86 -0.25
N PRO A 499 18.12 12.97 0.47
CA PRO A 499 18.21 12.97 1.92
C PRO A 499 16.85 12.69 2.57
N ARG A 500 16.89 12.07 3.74
CA ARG A 500 15.70 11.81 4.56
C ARG A 500 16.03 11.99 6.04
N PHE A 501 15.12 12.59 6.78
CA PHE A 501 15.16 12.58 8.24
C PHE A 501 13.80 12.23 8.83
N SER A 502 13.82 11.65 10.01
CA SER A 502 12.63 11.40 10.81
C SER A 502 12.96 11.57 12.29
N LEU A 503 12.13 12.34 12.98
CA LEU A 503 12.21 12.61 14.40
C LEU A 503 10.90 12.17 15.04
N SER A 504 10.97 11.32 16.06
CA SER A 504 9.81 10.88 16.83
C SER A 504 10.03 11.16 18.31
N TYR A 505 9.16 11.94 18.90
CA TYR A 505 9.26 12.37 20.29
C TYR A 505 8.09 11.86 21.12
N LYS A 506 8.37 11.10 22.16
CA LYS A 506 7.38 10.62 23.11
C LYS A 506 7.22 11.63 24.26
N MET A 507 6.24 12.54 24.13
CA MET A 507 5.98 13.58 25.13
C MET A 507 5.70 12.97 26.50
N ASN A 508 4.69 12.05 26.55
CA ASN A 508 4.30 11.32 27.74
C ASN A 508 3.71 9.94 27.38
N LYS A 509 3.03 9.29 28.31
CA LYS A 509 2.43 7.96 28.09
C LYS A 509 1.27 7.95 27.08
N HIS A 510 0.68 9.11 26.79
CA HIS A 510 -0.49 9.23 25.91
C HIS A 510 -0.20 9.96 24.62
N TRP A 511 0.76 10.89 24.60
CA TRP A 511 1.05 11.74 23.48
C TRP A 511 2.40 11.43 22.84
N SER A 512 2.43 11.37 21.52
CA SER A 512 3.65 11.32 20.73
C SER A 512 3.53 12.23 19.51
N ALA A 513 4.64 12.86 19.12
CA ALA A 513 4.74 13.66 17.91
C ALA A 513 5.82 13.09 17.00
N SER A 514 5.63 13.23 15.70
CA SER A 514 6.66 12.91 14.70
C SER A 514 6.75 14.00 13.65
N LEU A 515 7.98 14.23 13.18
CA LEU A 515 8.31 15.10 12.07
C LEU A 515 9.20 14.31 11.11
N GLN A 516 8.82 14.28 9.85
CA GLN A 516 9.58 13.61 8.81
C GLN A 516 9.79 14.57 7.65
N GLY A 517 10.97 14.52 7.05
CA GLY A 517 11.27 15.26 5.83
C GLY A 517 12.08 14.39 4.89
N ARG A 518 11.81 14.54 3.59
CA ARG A 518 12.52 13.83 2.54
C ARG A 518 12.60 14.66 1.27
N ILE A 519 13.65 14.42 0.52
CA ILE A 519 13.73 14.79 -0.90
C ILE A 519 13.78 13.50 -1.68
N SER A 520 12.93 13.37 -2.66
CA SER A 520 12.95 12.26 -3.63
C SER A 520 12.89 12.82 -5.04
N THR A 521 13.16 11.97 -6.02
CA THR A 521 13.20 12.37 -7.43
C THR A 521 12.18 11.55 -8.19
N THR A 522 11.45 12.20 -9.09
CA THR A 522 10.63 11.55 -10.10
C THR A 522 11.39 11.59 -11.43
N ASN A 523 11.82 10.42 -11.90
CA ASN A 523 12.41 10.30 -13.23
C ASN A 523 11.28 10.12 -14.24
N PRO A 524 11.46 10.60 -15.50
CA PRO A 524 10.51 10.28 -16.55
C PRO A 524 10.43 8.77 -16.78
N SER A 525 9.23 8.29 -17.06
CA SER A 525 9.00 6.90 -17.48
C SER A 525 9.44 6.69 -18.95
N LEU A 526 9.59 5.43 -19.37
CA LEU A 526 9.93 5.11 -20.75
C LEU A 526 8.86 5.61 -21.73
N ALA A 527 7.60 5.55 -21.33
CA ALA A 527 6.47 6.05 -22.13
C ALA A 527 6.54 7.58 -22.28
N GLU A 528 6.75 8.33 -21.21
CA GLU A 528 6.87 9.80 -21.25
C GLU A 528 8.05 10.29 -22.09
N LEU A 529 9.09 9.46 -22.26
CA LEU A 529 10.26 9.78 -23.10
C LEU A 529 10.11 9.36 -24.56
N SER A 530 9.13 8.53 -24.91
CA SER A 530 8.96 8.01 -26.28
C SER A 530 8.48 9.09 -27.23
N ALA A 531 9.24 9.38 -28.29
CA ALA A 531 8.89 10.38 -29.30
C ALA A 531 7.92 9.85 -30.39
N VAL A 532 7.27 8.72 -30.17
CA VAL A 532 6.35 8.08 -31.12
C VAL A 532 4.96 8.69 -31.01
N ASP A 533 4.41 9.12 -32.17
CA ASP A 533 3.04 9.61 -32.28
C ASP A 533 2.04 8.46 -32.18
N GLN A 534 1.08 8.59 -31.27
CA GLN A 534 -0.07 7.70 -31.17
C GLN A 534 -1.36 8.47 -31.38
N LEU A 535 -2.17 8.05 -32.32
CA LEU A 535 -3.47 8.67 -32.61
C LEU A 535 -4.44 8.35 -31.46
N ILE A 536 -5.08 9.37 -30.88
CA ILE A 536 -6.15 9.24 -29.90
C ILE A 536 -7.50 9.31 -30.60
N ASP A 537 -7.73 10.34 -31.40
CA ASP A 537 -8.93 10.58 -32.22
C ASP A 537 -8.62 11.47 -33.42
N SER A 538 -9.67 11.95 -34.12
CA SER A 538 -9.54 12.84 -35.28
C SER A 538 -8.76 14.13 -34.98
N LEU A 539 -8.80 14.64 -33.75
CA LEU A 539 -8.22 15.93 -33.34
C LEU A 539 -6.98 15.80 -32.47
N GLN A 540 -6.72 14.63 -31.85
CA GLN A 540 -5.74 14.48 -30.80
C GLN A 540 -4.72 13.38 -31.11
N ILE A 541 -3.47 13.63 -30.75
CA ILE A 541 -2.39 12.63 -30.73
C ILE A 541 -1.70 12.64 -29.37
N GLU A 542 -1.16 11.50 -28.96
CA GLU A 542 -0.27 11.40 -27.80
C GLU A 542 1.18 11.26 -28.26
N ARG A 543 2.09 12.00 -27.63
CA ARG A 543 3.53 11.96 -27.91
C ARG A 543 4.32 12.24 -26.64
N GLY A 544 5.26 11.35 -26.27
CA GLY A 544 6.22 11.61 -25.21
C GLY A 544 7.24 12.69 -25.58
N ASN A 545 8.11 13.03 -24.62
CA ASN A 545 9.10 14.08 -24.78
C ASN A 545 10.48 13.58 -24.30
N PRO A 546 11.44 13.29 -25.21
CA PRO A 546 12.76 12.79 -24.85
C PRO A 546 13.62 13.82 -24.07
N ASN A 547 13.23 15.11 -24.06
CA ASN A 547 13.96 16.19 -23.38
C ASN A 547 13.55 16.37 -21.91
N LEU A 548 12.70 15.52 -21.36
CA LEU A 548 12.26 15.61 -19.98
C LEU A 548 13.43 15.45 -19.00
N LYS A 549 13.40 16.24 -17.94
CA LYS A 549 14.37 16.23 -16.84
C LYS A 549 13.71 15.69 -15.57
N PRO A 550 14.48 15.13 -14.64
CA PRO A 550 13.92 14.70 -13.36
C PRO A 550 13.26 15.85 -12.61
N GLY A 551 12.14 15.58 -11.99
CA GLY A 551 11.52 16.45 -11.02
C GLY A 551 11.97 16.10 -9.59
N TYR A 552 11.91 17.06 -8.67
CA TYR A 552 12.22 16.89 -7.26
C TYR A 552 10.96 17.00 -6.41
N ASN A 553 10.84 16.09 -5.44
CA ASN A 553 9.72 16.07 -4.50
C ASN A 553 10.22 16.35 -3.10
N TYR A 554 9.88 17.50 -2.55
CA TYR A 554 10.17 17.92 -1.18
C TYR A 554 8.95 17.63 -0.32
N SER A 555 9.05 16.72 0.63
CA SER A 555 7.90 16.34 1.47
C SER A 555 8.21 16.51 2.94
N VAL A 556 7.30 17.15 3.67
CA VAL A 556 7.33 17.30 5.12
C VAL A 556 6.03 16.78 5.70
N ASN A 557 6.13 15.85 6.65
CA ASN A 557 5.00 15.26 7.35
C ASN A 557 5.12 15.52 8.86
N VAL A 558 4.06 16.05 9.45
CA VAL A 558 3.92 16.26 10.90
C VAL A 558 2.76 15.43 11.39
N ARG A 559 2.94 14.70 12.48
CA ARG A 559 1.86 13.91 13.06
C ARG A 559 1.88 13.99 14.58
N LEU A 560 0.71 14.18 15.18
CA LEU A 560 0.48 14.14 16.62
C LEU A 560 -0.51 13.01 16.93
N ASN A 561 -0.10 12.07 17.78
CA ASN A 561 -0.95 10.94 18.17
C ASN A 561 -1.27 11.01 19.66
N TYR A 562 -2.54 10.77 19.99
CA TYR A 562 -3.05 10.57 21.34
C TYR A 562 -3.62 9.17 21.49
N SER A 563 -3.25 8.47 22.57
CA SER A 563 -3.77 7.13 22.88
C SER A 563 -3.99 7.00 24.37
N LYS A 564 -5.24 6.81 24.79
CA LYS A 564 -5.61 6.58 26.20
C LYS A 564 -6.85 5.70 26.27
N GLY A 565 -6.71 4.52 26.89
CA GLY A 565 -7.81 3.57 27.03
C GLY A 565 -8.36 3.14 25.67
N LYS A 566 -9.63 3.44 25.41
CA LYS A 566 -10.31 3.10 24.15
C LYS A 566 -10.11 4.14 23.04
N TRP A 567 -9.56 5.30 23.36
CA TRP A 567 -9.40 6.43 22.44
C TRP A 567 -8.04 6.40 21.74
N ASN A 568 -8.05 6.47 20.43
CA ASN A 568 -6.89 6.75 19.61
C ASN A 568 -7.25 7.90 18.66
N VAL A 569 -6.49 8.99 18.71
CA VAL A 569 -6.70 10.17 17.89
C VAL A 569 -5.39 10.51 17.20
N GLY A 570 -5.43 10.75 15.90
CA GLY A 570 -4.32 11.22 15.09
C GLY A 570 -4.64 12.57 14.47
N LEU A 571 -3.72 13.51 14.59
CA LEU A 571 -3.72 14.76 13.82
C LEU A 571 -2.53 14.70 12.87
N TYR A 572 -2.70 15.09 11.62
CA TYR A 572 -1.61 15.12 10.67
C TYR A 572 -1.66 16.32 9.73
N GLY A 573 -0.49 16.68 9.22
CA GLY A 573 -0.29 17.60 8.12
C GLY A 573 0.84 17.08 7.25
N ASN A 574 0.59 16.94 5.95
CA ASN A 574 1.56 16.52 4.95
C ASN A 574 1.63 17.60 3.87
N TYR A 575 2.77 18.25 3.74
CA TYR A 575 3.04 19.18 2.67
C TYR A 575 4.04 18.56 1.69
N THR A 576 3.72 18.61 0.40
CA THR A 576 4.59 18.17 -0.69
C THR A 576 4.70 19.29 -1.73
N LEU A 577 5.93 19.62 -2.09
CA LEU A 577 6.28 20.46 -3.22
C LEU A 577 6.94 19.57 -4.28
N TRP A 578 6.37 19.51 -5.45
CA TRP A 578 6.99 18.98 -6.66
C TRP A 578 7.59 20.15 -7.44
N ASP A 579 8.90 20.14 -7.59
CA ASP A 579 9.67 21.15 -8.31
C ASP A 579 10.14 20.54 -9.63
N ASN A 580 10.10 21.31 -10.71
CA ASN A 580 10.39 20.83 -12.06
C ASN A 580 9.56 19.59 -12.41
N VAL A 581 8.26 19.65 -12.09
CA VAL A 581 7.36 18.48 -12.12
C VAL A 581 7.00 18.09 -13.56
N ILE A 582 7.03 16.78 -13.83
CA ILE A 582 6.58 16.23 -15.10
C ILE A 582 5.05 16.10 -15.04
N ILE A 583 4.34 16.83 -15.89
CA ILE A 583 2.88 16.81 -16.00
C ILE A 583 2.52 16.81 -17.48
N SER A 584 1.32 16.31 -17.81
CA SER A 584 0.77 16.38 -19.14
C SER A 584 0.71 17.83 -19.63
N HIS A 585 1.07 18.05 -20.88
CA HIS A 585 1.10 19.35 -21.52
C HIS A 585 0.41 19.24 -22.88
N ILE A 586 -0.68 19.98 -23.07
CA ILE A 586 -1.43 19.99 -24.32
C ILE A 586 -1.08 21.25 -25.08
N HIS A 587 -0.71 21.09 -26.36
CA HIS A 587 -0.44 22.20 -27.26
C HIS A 587 -0.96 21.89 -28.66
N PRO A 588 -1.36 22.90 -29.43
CA PRO A 588 -1.75 22.73 -30.82
C PRO A 588 -0.52 22.53 -31.71
N GLU A 589 -0.62 21.63 -32.68
CA GLU A 589 0.39 21.38 -33.71
C GLU A 589 -0.29 20.82 -34.97
N ASN A 590 -0.08 21.44 -36.15
CA ASN A 590 -0.59 20.98 -37.44
C ASN A 590 -2.10 20.66 -37.46
N ASN A 591 -2.92 21.56 -36.92
CA ASN A 591 -4.39 21.41 -36.80
C ASN A 591 -4.82 20.23 -35.90
N LYS A 592 -3.92 19.69 -35.09
CA LYS A 592 -4.20 18.70 -34.01
C LYS A 592 -3.75 19.24 -32.69
N PHE A 593 -4.17 18.57 -31.63
CA PHE A 593 -3.74 18.82 -30.28
C PHE A 593 -2.84 17.67 -29.81
N VAL A 594 -1.60 18.00 -29.48
CA VAL A 594 -0.64 17.03 -28.95
C VAL A 594 -0.78 16.96 -27.46
N LEU A 595 -1.21 15.80 -26.97
CA LEU A 595 -1.16 15.43 -25.57
C LEU A 595 0.23 14.87 -25.28
N GLY A 596 1.09 15.67 -24.68
CA GLY A 596 2.44 15.29 -24.36
C GLY A 596 2.77 15.50 -22.90
N TYR A 597 4.07 15.57 -22.60
CA TYR A 597 4.60 15.79 -21.26
C TYR A 597 5.64 16.92 -21.27
N ALA A 598 5.62 17.73 -20.22
CA ALA A 598 6.60 18.81 -20.04
C ALA A 598 7.03 18.91 -18.57
N ASN A 599 8.21 19.50 -18.35
CA ASN A 599 8.61 19.92 -17.04
C ASN A 599 7.94 21.27 -16.72
N HIS A 600 7.06 21.28 -15.72
CA HIS A 600 6.38 22.47 -15.23
C HIS A 600 7.08 23.02 -13.98
N PRO A 601 7.00 24.34 -13.68
CA PRO A 601 7.69 24.95 -12.55
C PRO A 601 7.41 24.26 -11.23
N SER A 602 6.13 24.08 -10.83
CA SER A 602 5.83 23.37 -9.59
C SER A 602 4.37 22.93 -9.46
N ALA A 603 4.17 21.90 -8.64
CA ALA A 603 2.90 21.58 -8.03
C ALA A 603 3.08 21.47 -6.51
N GLN A 604 2.06 21.82 -5.75
CA GLN A 604 2.11 21.77 -4.29
C GLN A 604 0.82 21.16 -3.75
N ARG A 605 0.94 20.41 -2.66
CA ARG A 605 -0.22 19.84 -1.96
C ARG A 605 -0.01 19.90 -0.45
N LEU A 606 -1.03 20.37 0.26
CA LEU A 606 -1.15 20.26 1.70
C LEU A 606 -2.35 19.38 2.03
N ASN A 607 -2.08 18.16 2.51
CA ASN A 607 -3.09 17.30 3.09
C ASN A 607 -3.05 17.41 4.60
N SER A 608 -4.20 17.60 5.23
CA SER A 608 -4.31 17.66 6.69
C SER A 608 -5.58 16.96 7.16
N GLY A 609 -5.57 16.47 8.38
CA GLY A 609 -6.75 15.77 8.87
C GLY A 609 -6.69 15.34 10.32
N VAL A 610 -7.85 14.85 10.76
CA VAL A 610 -8.09 14.26 12.07
C VAL A 610 -8.66 12.87 11.88
N GLU A 611 -8.09 11.90 12.58
CA GLU A 611 -8.54 10.51 12.59
C GLU A 611 -8.86 10.11 14.03
N VAL A 612 -9.98 9.46 14.22
CA VAL A 612 -10.44 9.00 15.53
C VAL A 612 -10.83 7.53 15.44
N ARG A 613 -10.33 6.73 16.37
CA ARG A 613 -10.79 5.36 16.60
C ARG A 613 -11.13 5.18 18.07
N VAL A 614 -12.33 4.70 18.32
CA VAL A 614 -12.82 4.47 19.69
C VAL A 614 -13.30 3.04 19.83
N GLY A 615 -12.92 2.42 20.89
CA GLY A 615 -13.35 1.05 21.19
C GLY A 615 -12.17 0.10 21.49
N PRO A 616 -12.48 -1.19 21.73
CA PRO A 616 -13.82 -1.77 21.64
C PRO A 616 -14.72 -1.42 22.83
N PHE A 617 -15.97 -1.08 22.54
CA PHE A 617 -17.01 -1.03 23.58
C PHE A 617 -17.56 -2.45 23.81
N TRP A 618 -17.77 -2.83 25.05
CA TRP A 618 -18.26 -4.18 25.44
C TRP A 618 -17.47 -5.33 24.79
N LYS A 619 -16.21 -5.11 24.43
CA LYS A 619 -15.34 -6.06 23.68
C LYS A 619 -15.89 -6.43 22.28
N LYS A 620 -16.87 -5.68 21.73
CA LYS A 620 -17.60 -6.03 20.50
C LYS A 620 -17.63 -4.93 19.44
N LEU A 621 -17.70 -3.65 19.83
CA LEU A 621 -17.97 -2.54 18.92
C LEU A 621 -16.76 -1.60 18.82
N ILE A 622 -16.32 -1.35 17.59
CA ILE A 622 -15.29 -0.35 17.27
C ILE A 622 -15.93 0.69 16.35
N LEU A 623 -15.66 1.95 16.64
CA LEU A 623 -16.00 3.08 15.80
C LEU A 623 -14.71 3.72 15.31
N ALA A 624 -14.66 4.09 14.03
CA ALA A 624 -13.55 4.83 13.45
C ALA A 624 -14.11 5.91 12.50
N GLY A 625 -13.36 6.99 12.34
CA GLY A 625 -13.75 8.04 11.41
C GLY A 625 -12.64 9.07 11.28
N GLY A 626 -12.75 9.91 10.26
CA GLY A 626 -11.81 10.96 9.99
C GLY A 626 -12.37 12.03 9.06
N ILE A 627 -11.76 13.20 9.15
CA ILE A 627 -11.98 14.32 8.23
C ILE A 627 -10.62 14.68 7.65
N HIS A 628 -10.57 14.85 6.35
CA HIS A 628 -9.37 15.10 5.58
C HIS A 628 -9.58 16.30 4.68
N ALA A 629 -8.68 17.26 4.69
CA ALA A 629 -8.68 18.42 3.83
C ALA A 629 -7.47 18.38 2.90
N SER A 630 -7.67 18.64 1.62
CA SER A 630 -6.64 18.75 0.59
C SER A 630 -6.66 20.13 -0.01
N GLN A 631 -5.51 20.80 0.00
CA GLN A 631 -5.27 22.07 -0.67
C GLN A 631 -4.17 21.86 -1.70
N ASN A 632 -4.45 22.16 -2.96
CA ASN A 632 -3.55 21.96 -4.09
C ASN A 632 -3.29 23.27 -4.82
N TRP A 633 -2.05 23.47 -5.25
CA TRP A 633 -1.62 24.57 -6.11
C TRP A 633 -0.81 23.97 -7.26
N SER A 634 -1.13 24.35 -8.49
CA SER A 634 -0.40 23.93 -9.69
C SER A 634 0.07 25.14 -10.46
N HIS A 635 1.37 25.25 -10.66
CA HIS A 635 2.00 26.32 -11.43
C HIS A 635 2.62 25.68 -12.68
N GLY A 636 1.92 25.76 -13.78
CA GLY A 636 2.41 25.33 -15.09
C GLY A 636 3.28 26.39 -15.75
N VAL A 637 3.73 26.10 -16.96
CA VAL A 637 4.47 27.07 -17.79
C VAL A 637 3.61 28.29 -18.08
N ASP A 638 2.32 28.10 -18.30
CA ASP A 638 1.38 29.10 -18.78
C ASP A 638 0.04 29.13 -17.99
N TYR A 639 -0.02 28.43 -16.85
CA TYR A 639 -1.21 28.43 -16.00
C TYR A 639 -0.88 28.47 -14.50
N LYS A 640 -1.88 28.87 -13.72
CA LYS A 640 -1.88 28.77 -12.25
C LYS A 640 -3.25 28.37 -11.78
N HIS A 641 -3.33 27.22 -11.11
CA HIS A 641 -4.58 26.71 -10.55
C HIS A 641 -4.47 26.45 -9.06
N THR A 642 -5.58 26.61 -8.37
CA THR A 642 -5.74 26.31 -6.95
C THR A 642 -7.03 25.53 -6.76
N HIS A 643 -6.95 24.41 -6.03
CA HIS A 643 -8.11 23.60 -5.73
C HIS A 643 -8.10 23.16 -4.26
N HIS A 644 -9.25 23.18 -3.62
CA HIS A 644 -9.42 22.68 -2.26
C HIS A 644 -10.60 21.72 -2.19
N SER A 645 -10.46 20.69 -1.36
CA SER A 645 -11.53 19.72 -1.15
C SER A 645 -11.46 19.12 0.25
N ILE A 646 -12.60 18.61 0.72
CA ILE A 646 -12.74 17.97 2.03
C ILE A 646 -13.37 16.61 1.82
N GLY A 647 -12.72 15.59 2.39
CA GLY A 647 -13.24 14.25 2.46
C GLY A 647 -13.47 13.83 3.91
N TRP A 648 -14.22 12.76 4.10
CA TRP A 648 -14.48 12.18 5.40
C TRP A 648 -14.82 10.70 5.28
N GLN A 649 -14.54 9.97 6.34
CA GLN A 649 -14.83 8.54 6.42
C GLN A 649 -15.44 8.18 7.75
N LEU A 650 -16.28 7.16 7.75
CA LEU A 650 -16.91 6.57 8.92
C LEU A 650 -16.87 5.05 8.81
N GLY A 651 -16.49 4.38 9.88
CA GLY A 651 -16.49 2.94 9.98
C GLY A 651 -17.08 2.47 11.31
N VAL A 652 -17.92 1.47 11.24
CA VAL A 652 -18.50 0.78 12.39
C VAL A 652 -18.23 -0.69 12.25
N ASN A 653 -17.58 -1.31 13.22
CA ASN A 653 -17.29 -2.74 13.20
C ASN A 653 -17.83 -3.40 14.49
N PHE A 654 -18.79 -4.30 14.32
CA PHE A 654 -19.39 -5.08 15.39
C PHE A 654 -19.01 -6.55 15.26
N MET A 655 -18.54 -7.15 16.35
CA MET A 655 -18.09 -8.55 16.39
C MET A 655 -18.67 -9.24 17.61
N HIS A 656 -19.38 -10.34 17.42
CA HIS A 656 -19.92 -11.14 18.52
C HIS A 656 -19.87 -12.64 18.20
N LYS A 657 -19.12 -13.41 19.01
CA LYS A 657 -18.94 -14.86 18.78
C LYS A 657 -18.42 -15.13 17.36
N ASN A 658 -19.21 -15.81 16.56
CA ASN A 658 -18.91 -16.19 15.18
C ASN A 658 -19.45 -15.20 14.14
N PHE A 659 -20.19 -14.18 14.58
CA PHE A 659 -20.76 -13.16 13.72
C PHE A 659 -19.95 -11.87 13.73
N SER A 660 -19.76 -11.26 12.57
CA SER A 660 -19.25 -9.90 12.42
C SER A 660 -20.09 -9.12 11.40
N ALA A 661 -20.23 -7.84 11.67
CA ALA A 661 -20.88 -6.88 10.79
C ALA A 661 -20.03 -5.61 10.73
N MET A 662 -19.74 -5.14 9.53
CA MET A 662 -19.00 -3.90 9.28
C MET A 662 -19.82 -3.01 8.36
N PHE A 663 -19.87 -1.73 8.71
CA PHE A 663 -20.34 -0.67 7.85
C PHE A 663 -19.20 0.31 7.62
N MET A 664 -18.98 0.70 6.38
CA MET A 664 -18.06 1.76 5.99
C MET A 664 -18.77 2.77 5.09
N TYR A 665 -18.42 4.01 5.27
CA TYR A 665 -18.84 5.11 4.41
C TYR A 665 -17.62 6.00 4.18
N GLU A 666 -17.35 6.33 2.93
CA GLU A 666 -16.22 7.13 2.53
C GLU A 666 -16.63 8.15 1.47
N ASN A 667 -16.18 9.39 1.67
CA ASN A 667 -16.19 10.45 0.69
C ASN A 667 -14.76 11.00 0.62
N GLN A 668 -14.03 10.65 -0.41
CA GLN A 668 -12.63 11.07 -0.57
C GLN A 668 -12.54 12.53 -1.04
N PRO A 669 -11.46 13.27 -0.66
CA PRO A 669 -11.17 14.55 -1.28
C PRO A 669 -10.93 14.37 -2.79
N ASP A 670 -11.29 15.40 -3.58
CA ASP A 670 -10.97 15.42 -4.99
C ASP A 670 -9.45 15.28 -5.20
N PHE A 671 -9.05 14.50 -6.18
CA PHE A 671 -7.70 14.52 -6.69
C PHE A 671 -7.56 15.71 -7.64
N PHE A 672 -6.52 16.53 -7.44
CA PHE A 672 -6.17 17.62 -8.35
C PHE A 672 -4.66 17.69 -8.55
N PHE A 673 -4.21 17.71 -9.82
CA PHE A 673 -2.79 17.79 -10.14
C PHE A 673 -2.61 18.34 -11.58
N GLY A 674 -1.76 19.36 -11.74
CA GLY A 674 -1.64 20.05 -13.01
C GLY A 674 -2.93 20.81 -13.35
N GLU A 675 -3.55 20.40 -14.42
CA GLU A 675 -4.83 20.87 -14.94
C GLU A 675 -5.92 19.79 -14.87
N TYR A 676 -5.59 18.63 -14.31
CA TYR A 676 -6.49 17.48 -14.19
C TYR A 676 -7.10 17.39 -12.79
N MET A 677 -8.40 17.13 -12.75
CA MET A 677 -9.18 16.87 -11.55
C MET A 677 -9.95 15.55 -11.72
N SER A 678 -9.96 14.75 -10.66
CA SER A 678 -10.82 13.56 -10.58
C SER A 678 -11.58 13.55 -9.25
N ARG A 679 -12.86 13.19 -9.32
CA ARG A 679 -13.74 13.02 -8.17
C ARG A 679 -14.49 11.71 -8.31
N SER A 680 -14.29 10.81 -7.37
CA SER A 680 -15.10 9.59 -7.27
C SER A 680 -16.34 9.84 -6.40
N ASP A 681 -17.41 9.14 -6.71
CA ASP A 681 -18.61 9.18 -5.90
C ASP A 681 -18.37 8.57 -4.51
N LYS A 682 -19.30 8.82 -3.62
CA LYS A 682 -19.25 8.29 -2.24
C LYS A 682 -19.34 6.78 -2.25
N ALA A 683 -18.51 6.13 -1.48
CA ALA A 683 -18.50 4.68 -1.37
C ALA A 683 -19.10 4.20 -0.05
N HIS A 684 -19.96 3.20 -0.11
CA HIS A 684 -20.55 2.56 1.06
C HIS A 684 -20.34 1.07 1.00
N LEU A 685 -20.14 0.46 2.16
CA LEU A 685 -19.99 -0.99 2.27
C LEU A 685 -20.73 -1.49 3.51
N ILE A 686 -21.55 -2.54 3.34
CA ILE A 686 -22.03 -3.38 4.43
C ILE A 686 -21.44 -4.77 4.23
N ASP A 687 -20.73 -5.28 5.24
CA ASP A 687 -20.11 -6.61 5.21
C ASP A 687 -20.62 -7.41 6.40
N LEU A 688 -21.30 -8.54 6.12
CA LEU A 688 -21.83 -9.45 7.11
C LEU A 688 -21.12 -10.79 6.96
N ARG A 689 -20.60 -11.34 8.04
CA ARG A 689 -19.88 -12.62 8.01
C ARG A 689 -20.26 -13.53 9.16
N TYR A 690 -20.25 -14.82 8.88
CA TYR A 690 -20.44 -15.88 9.86
C TYR A 690 -19.38 -16.97 9.71
N LYS A 691 -18.71 -17.31 10.82
CA LYS A 691 -17.64 -18.31 10.87
C LYS A 691 -18.16 -19.66 11.35
N LEU A 692 -17.95 -20.70 10.56
CA LEU A 692 -18.22 -22.10 10.87
C LEU A 692 -16.90 -22.87 10.92
N LYS A 693 -16.32 -23.06 12.09
CA LYS A 693 -15.00 -23.71 12.26
C LYS A 693 -13.94 -23.06 11.33
N ASN A 694 -13.52 -23.78 10.31
CA ASN A 694 -12.51 -23.35 9.33
C ASN A 694 -13.10 -22.63 8.11
N LEU A 695 -14.43 -22.50 8.03
CA LEU A 695 -15.17 -21.89 6.95
C LEU A 695 -15.72 -20.53 7.39
N ASN A 696 -15.49 -19.49 6.59
CA ASN A 696 -16.18 -18.20 6.71
C ASN A 696 -17.09 -18.02 5.51
N ILE A 697 -18.32 -17.66 5.76
CA ILE A 697 -19.31 -17.29 4.74
C ILE A 697 -19.63 -15.81 4.97
N GLY A 698 -19.59 -15.02 3.91
CA GLY A 698 -19.86 -13.59 3.97
C GLY A 698 -20.78 -13.13 2.86
N MET A 699 -21.47 -12.05 3.13
CA MET A 699 -22.23 -11.28 2.17
C MET A 699 -21.81 -9.83 2.28
N ARG A 700 -21.45 -9.22 1.16
CA ARG A 700 -21.16 -7.79 1.06
C ARG A 700 -22.16 -7.10 0.17
N MET A 701 -22.53 -5.91 0.55
CA MET A 701 -23.32 -5.00 -0.27
C MET A 701 -22.48 -3.74 -0.52
N TYR A 702 -22.12 -3.53 -1.76
CA TYR A 702 -21.44 -2.33 -2.23
C TYR A 702 -22.47 -1.29 -2.64
N ASN A 703 -22.27 -0.06 -2.19
CA ASN A 703 -23.11 1.10 -2.50
C ASN A 703 -24.62 0.83 -2.36
N PRO A 704 -25.11 0.25 -1.22
CA PRO A 704 -26.50 -0.15 -1.07
C PRO A 704 -27.50 1.00 -1.17
N PHE A 705 -27.05 2.24 -1.00
CA PHE A 705 -27.90 3.43 -0.97
C PHE A 705 -27.86 4.26 -2.27
N GLN A 706 -27.14 3.79 -3.29
CA GLN A 706 -27.00 4.46 -4.59
C GLN A 706 -27.55 3.56 -5.70
N SER A 707 -28.25 4.14 -6.66
CA SER A 707 -28.73 3.44 -7.86
C SER A 707 -27.73 3.47 -9.00
N ASP A 708 -26.80 4.41 -8.95
CA ASP A 708 -25.75 4.67 -9.90
C ASP A 708 -24.47 5.05 -9.15
N TYR A 709 -23.30 4.75 -9.71
CA TYR A 709 -22.00 5.16 -9.20
C TYR A 709 -21.27 5.93 -10.29
N ALA A 710 -20.89 7.16 -10.00
CA ALA A 710 -20.31 8.06 -10.97
C ALA A 710 -18.89 8.51 -10.56
N ASP A 711 -18.00 8.55 -11.54
CA ASP A 711 -16.70 9.21 -11.46
C ASP A 711 -16.68 10.41 -12.40
N VAL A 712 -16.25 11.57 -11.90
CA VAL A 712 -16.14 12.80 -12.67
C VAL A 712 -14.67 13.13 -12.89
N GLN A 713 -14.29 13.33 -14.16
CA GLN A 713 -12.98 13.81 -14.56
C GLN A 713 -13.11 15.16 -15.25
N LYS A 714 -12.15 16.04 -15.01
CA LYS A 714 -12.07 17.35 -15.65
C LYS A 714 -10.64 17.67 -16.02
N ASN A 715 -10.47 18.24 -17.20
CA ASN A 715 -9.26 18.93 -17.59
C ASN A 715 -9.60 20.40 -17.84
N VAL A 716 -8.84 21.31 -17.25
CA VAL A 716 -9.05 22.76 -17.38
C VAL A 716 -8.01 23.42 -18.28
N ASN A 717 -7.36 22.64 -19.13
CA ASN A 717 -6.38 23.14 -20.09
C ASN A 717 -7.01 24.19 -21.02
N ARG A 718 -6.22 25.20 -21.39
CA ARG A 718 -6.68 26.31 -22.22
C ARG A 718 -6.96 25.93 -23.66
N TYR A 719 -6.31 24.89 -24.18
CA TYR A 719 -6.47 24.43 -25.58
C TYR A 719 -7.49 23.30 -25.68
N VAL A 720 -7.43 22.32 -24.78
CA VAL A 720 -8.38 21.22 -24.75
C VAL A 720 -8.89 21.07 -23.31
N SER A 721 -10.07 21.61 -23.06
CA SER A 721 -10.74 21.40 -21.78
C SER A 721 -11.83 20.36 -21.94
N TYR A 722 -12.04 19.53 -20.89
CA TYR A 722 -13.14 18.58 -20.88
C TYR A 722 -13.71 18.35 -19.50
N ARG A 723 -14.96 17.90 -19.48
CA ARG A 723 -15.62 17.29 -18.35
C ARG A 723 -16.20 15.96 -18.79
N GLU A 724 -15.81 14.88 -18.11
CA GLU A 724 -16.31 13.54 -18.36
C GLU A 724 -16.97 13.01 -17.08
N GLU A 725 -18.16 12.44 -17.21
CA GLU A 725 -18.86 11.71 -16.19
C GLU A 725 -19.01 10.27 -16.63
N MET A 726 -18.33 9.36 -15.93
CA MET A 726 -18.42 7.93 -16.16
C MET A 726 -19.38 7.32 -15.14
N HIS A 727 -20.38 6.62 -15.62
CA HIS A 727 -21.42 6.00 -14.84
C HIS A 727 -21.34 4.48 -14.90
N THR A 728 -21.59 3.82 -13.80
CA THR A 728 -21.77 2.37 -13.76
C THR A 728 -22.77 1.98 -12.67
N ASP A 729 -23.74 1.17 -13.05
CA ASP A 729 -24.68 0.60 -12.08
C ASP A 729 -24.26 -0.78 -11.58
N ASP A 730 -23.21 -1.36 -12.13
CA ASP A 730 -22.69 -2.67 -11.74
C ASP A 730 -22.14 -2.71 -10.31
N VAL A 731 -21.54 -1.60 -9.84
CA VAL A 731 -21.06 -1.45 -8.45
C VAL A 731 -22.07 -0.77 -7.55
N ALA A 732 -23.19 -0.24 -8.12
CA ALA A 732 -24.31 0.28 -7.36
C ALA A 732 -25.22 -0.85 -6.91
N ARG A 733 -25.55 -0.91 -5.61
CA ARG A 733 -26.33 -1.99 -5.00
C ARG A 733 -25.79 -3.39 -5.31
N MET A 734 -24.49 -3.51 -5.56
CA MET A 734 -23.87 -4.79 -5.87
C MET A 734 -23.80 -5.66 -4.62
N ILE A 735 -24.33 -6.88 -4.71
CA ILE A 735 -24.21 -7.88 -3.66
C ILE A 735 -23.19 -8.91 -4.09
N THR A 736 -22.25 -9.23 -3.19
CA THR A 736 -21.29 -10.32 -3.37
C THR A 736 -21.45 -11.37 -2.27
N VAL A 737 -21.20 -12.60 -2.62
CA VAL A 737 -21.08 -13.71 -1.67
C VAL A 737 -19.62 -14.11 -1.59
N SER A 738 -19.12 -14.25 -0.37
CA SER A 738 -17.74 -14.66 -0.11
C SER A 738 -17.68 -15.98 0.65
N LEU A 739 -16.73 -16.83 0.24
CA LEU A 739 -16.40 -18.08 0.89
C LEU A 739 -14.91 -18.10 1.19
N SER A 740 -14.55 -18.33 2.44
CA SER A 740 -13.15 -18.51 2.83
C SER A 740 -13.01 -19.78 3.64
N TRP A 741 -12.12 -20.66 3.18
CA TRP A 741 -11.81 -21.91 3.87
C TRP A 741 -10.31 -22.01 4.11
N ASN A 742 -9.94 -22.25 5.36
CA ASN A 742 -8.54 -22.32 5.79
C ASN A 742 -8.33 -23.59 6.62
N PHE A 743 -7.30 -24.32 6.27
CA PHE A 743 -6.90 -25.55 6.95
C PHE A 743 -5.40 -25.53 7.22
N SER A 744 -4.99 -25.89 8.43
CA SER A 744 -3.58 -26.04 8.80
C SER A 744 -3.36 -27.30 9.62
N PHE A 745 -2.18 -27.89 9.49
CA PHE A 745 -1.76 -29.07 10.22
C PHE A 745 -0.26 -29.01 10.52
N GLY A 746 0.18 -29.69 11.56
CA GLY A 746 1.58 -29.80 11.95
C GLY A 746 1.93 -29.07 13.23
N ARG A 747 3.24 -28.99 13.52
CA ARG A 747 3.81 -28.44 14.75
C ARG A 747 4.35 -27.03 14.54
N ASP A 748 4.03 -26.12 15.45
CA ASP A 748 4.39 -24.70 15.35
C ASP A 748 5.84 -24.40 15.77
N TYR A 749 6.53 -23.53 15.01
CA TYR A 749 7.89 -23.05 15.24
C TYR A 749 8.05 -21.58 14.79
N GLN A 750 9.04 -20.83 15.34
CA GLN A 750 9.30 -19.44 14.92
C GLN A 750 10.46 -19.36 13.93
N SER A 751 10.28 -18.66 12.81
CA SER A 751 11.31 -18.45 11.79
C SER A 751 11.61 -16.98 11.52
N LYS A 752 12.78 -16.71 10.94
CA LYS A 752 13.16 -15.40 10.36
C LYS A 752 12.68 -15.28 8.94
N SER A 753 12.70 -14.07 8.40
CA SER A 753 12.10 -13.76 7.10
C SER A 753 12.98 -12.88 6.22
N LYS A 754 12.77 -12.98 4.92
CA LYS A 754 13.39 -12.18 3.86
C LYS A 754 13.19 -10.68 4.11
N ARG A 755 14.26 -9.87 3.98
CA ARG A 755 14.20 -8.42 4.25
C ARG A 755 14.09 -7.55 3.01
N THR A 756 14.25 -8.11 1.82
CA THR A 756 14.11 -7.40 0.55
C THR A 756 13.21 -8.16 -0.40
N SER A 757 12.51 -7.44 -1.26
CA SER A 757 11.74 -7.98 -2.38
C SER A 757 11.61 -6.89 -3.42
N ASN A 758 12.00 -7.18 -4.66
CA ASN A 758 11.97 -6.26 -5.77
C ASN A 758 11.09 -6.83 -6.90
N SER A 759 10.48 -5.96 -7.66
CA SER A 759 9.73 -6.32 -8.87
C SER A 759 9.79 -5.18 -9.86
N ASP A 760 9.86 -5.51 -11.15
CA ASP A 760 9.67 -4.55 -12.23
C ASP A 760 8.25 -4.71 -12.79
N THR A 761 7.48 -3.64 -12.81
CA THR A 761 6.10 -3.60 -13.31
C THR A 761 5.92 -2.66 -14.50
N ASP A 762 6.96 -1.88 -14.84
CA ASP A 762 6.95 -0.98 -16.00
C ASP A 762 7.14 -1.79 -17.30
N SER A 763 6.13 -1.77 -18.18
CA SER A 763 6.17 -2.50 -19.46
C SER A 763 7.08 -1.84 -20.49
N GLY A 764 7.35 -0.54 -20.36
CA GLY A 764 8.09 0.25 -21.33
C GLY A 764 7.30 0.55 -22.62
N VAL A 765 5.97 0.39 -22.60
CA VAL A 765 5.05 0.75 -23.70
C VAL A 765 4.01 1.74 -23.20
N MET A 766 3.59 2.64 -24.09
CA MET A 766 2.46 3.56 -23.88
C MET A 766 1.14 2.85 -24.05
#